data_18b5133f67d686619db90954af2d67f1
#
_entry.id   18b5133f67d686619db90954af2d67f1
#
_cell.length_a   1.000
_cell.length_b   1.000
_cell.length_c   1.000
_cell.angle_alpha   90.00
_cell.angle_beta   90.00
_cell.angle_gamma   90.00
#
_symmetry.space_group_name_H-M   'P 1'
#
loop_
_entity.id
_entity.type
_entity.pdbx_description
1 polymer ?
#
loop_
_entity_poly.entity_id
_entity_poly.type
_entity_poly.pdbx_seq_one_letter_code
_entity_poly.pdbx_strand_id
1 'polypeptide(L)'
;MRARVTSSHFVGRTGELAELDRALREAAGESPVVVLLGGESGVGKTRLVREFERRSSEGDALVLRGEAVEEADGELPYAPLIGALRPLVRARHPALDALGRGSRAQLAALLPGLDEEVAVSDGNDPSAQVRLFEGLLELLDLLSEERPVVLVLEDVHWADRSTRTFVDFLARSLRRERVVLMLSYRTDELHRRHPLRTLLSELDRLERARRIELEPFDRDELAEVLADILGEPPGARLIERLFERSEGNPLYTEELLAAGLDGRGAAPQSLRDAFMLRIERLSPDAQAAARVIAAGRALDEPMIAEVSGIEPDALHVALREAVAEQVLVACEPTRLSFRHALLREAMYDDLLPGERSELHLALARAFEDRADYENDQGVELASAIARHYATAGDQPAALRATVQAALAAREVHAYGDAADLAERALDLWPRVPDADQMIPLDHVELLGIAAAAHAVAGDRARAEVLLTRALKELDPDSDPRRYSELLARLSRSQWALNRGSEAIGTAERALSMLPADEISRERASILAWAARVRYLRGRYREALREGREALDTAVAAGDRRSESEVLNTLGMAGIVTGSIDEGIESLRRAIEIAREDDDIDGVSTAYGNLAETLNSAGRTIEALETAREGLAAVPRRVTRPHDWMSLTFSDLSFEAGDWEAARRYLVPAAAQLAGRQLIFRHLREAEFALGVGDEDTADLCLEAAEPLVARSSEPQWIGAFGTLLAELRRRQRDLTAARAAVAHALDRMELCTDDVARIARVTAAGMRVEADIAQRARDLRERPDERDAVARSRIHMQRLRAAASEGGPVERAWQAVGAAELARARGRSDPKLWMAAAREWEAITRPFQRAIALWRATEAYVEAGDRNAACGTALDALEVSRRLGARWLVDELSALAQRARLELGEAAGVAGDDRSGAGSDDAGEDPFGLTDRERQVLALVAEGATNRQIGAALFMAEKTASVHVSRILAKLGVRSRTQAAAVAHRHHLG
;
A
#
# COMPACT_ATOMS: atom_id res chain seq x y z
N MET A 1 34.45 -0.78 -50.80
CA MET A 1 33.47 -0.37 -49.77
C MET A 1 32.99 -1.63 -49.11
N ARG A 2 33.32 -1.85 -47.84
CA ARG A 2 32.71 -2.96 -47.07
C ARG A 2 31.20 -2.65 -46.99
N ALA A 3 30.36 -3.63 -47.28
CA ALA A 3 28.92 -3.48 -47.22
C ALA A 3 28.47 -3.05 -45.81
N ARG A 4 27.54 -2.09 -45.72
CA ARG A 4 26.82 -1.80 -44.46
C ARG A 4 26.17 -3.09 -44.00
N VAL A 5 26.30 -3.42 -42.73
CA VAL A 5 25.75 -4.64 -42.19
C VAL A 5 24.42 -4.32 -41.44
N THR A 6 24.18 -3.05 -41.13
CA THR A 6 23.01 -2.60 -40.38
C THR A 6 22.24 -1.56 -41.21
N SER A 7 20.90 -1.65 -41.21
CA SER A 7 20.03 -0.67 -41.84
C SER A 7 20.22 0.72 -41.23
N SER A 8 20.27 1.76 -42.07
CA SER A 8 20.41 3.15 -41.66
C SER A 8 19.06 3.81 -41.33
N HIS A 9 17.98 3.24 -41.81
CA HIS A 9 16.62 3.73 -41.63
C HIS A 9 15.85 2.83 -40.67
N PHE A 10 14.87 3.42 -40.01
CA PHE A 10 13.92 2.66 -39.21
C PHE A 10 12.86 2.09 -40.13
N VAL A 11 12.72 0.76 -40.17
CA VAL A 11 11.79 0.05 -41.05
C VAL A 11 10.71 -0.65 -40.24
N GLY A 12 9.48 -0.65 -40.76
CA GLY A 12 8.34 -1.30 -40.11
C GLY A 12 7.87 -0.61 -38.82
N ARG A 13 7.18 -1.36 -37.96
CA ARG A 13 6.77 -0.94 -36.62
C ARG A 13 5.91 0.32 -36.57
N THR A 14 5.18 0.62 -37.61
CA THR A 14 4.35 1.84 -37.70
C THR A 14 3.20 1.82 -36.69
N GLY A 15 2.65 0.63 -36.38
CA GLY A 15 1.60 0.42 -35.42
C GLY A 15 2.08 0.71 -34.00
N GLU A 16 3.20 0.11 -33.63
CA GLU A 16 3.83 0.26 -32.30
C GLU A 16 4.27 1.70 -32.04
N LEU A 17 4.87 2.36 -33.04
CA LEU A 17 5.22 3.79 -32.95
C LEU A 17 3.99 4.68 -32.81
N ALA A 18 2.90 4.40 -33.52
CA ALA A 18 1.66 5.16 -33.39
C ALA A 18 1.03 4.99 -32.00
N GLU A 19 1.19 3.83 -31.38
CA GLU A 19 0.75 3.58 -30.00
C GLU A 19 1.61 4.33 -28.99
N LEU A 20 2.93 4.35 -29.14
CA LEU A 20 3.86 5.14 -28.34
C LEU A 20 3.60 6.65 -28.48
N ASP A 21 3.40 7.14 -29.69
CA ASP A 21 3.05 8.55 -29.97
C ASP A 21 1.68 8.91 -29.33
N ARG A 22 0.75 7.96 -29.23
CA ARG A 22 -0.52 8.14 -28.52
C ARG A 22 -0.29 8.21 -27.00
N ALA A 23 0.52 7.33 -26.43
CA ALA A 23 0.87 7.34 -25.03
C ALA A 23 1.50 8.69 -24.62
N LEU A 24 2.40 9.23 -25.45
CA LEU A 24 3.00 10.54 -25.19
C LEU A 24 1.97 11.69 -25.23
N ARG A 25 1.02 11.64 -26.18
CA ARG A 25 -0.05 12.66 -26.26
C ARG A 25 -1.02 12.57 -25.06
N GLU A 26 -1.35 11.37 -24.60
CA GLU A 26 -2.16 11.16 -23.38
C GLU A 26 -1.44 11.71 -22.16
N ALA A 27 -0.15 11.41 -22.02
CA ALA A 27 0.66 11.94 -20.91
C ALA A 27 0.79 13.46 -20.94
N ALA A 28 0.99 14.06 -22.11
CA ALA A 28 1.01 15.51 -22.30
C ALA A 28 -0.32 16.18 -21.87
N GLY A 29 -1.45 15.46 -21.90
CA GLY A 29 -2.76 15.86 -21.41
C GLY A 29 -3.01 15.55 -19.92
N GLU A 30 -1.99 15.48 -19.09
CA GLU A 30 -2.06 15.16 -17.64
C GLU A 30 -2.65 13.77 -17.32
N SER A 31 -2.47 12.82 -18.21
CA SER A 31 -2.86 11.41 -18.04
C SER A 31 -1.62 10.52 -18.18
N PRO A 32 -0.88 10.24 -17.09
CA PRO A 32 0.35 9.45 -17.15
C PRO A 32 0.09 8.05 -17.69
N VAL A 33 1.05 7.53 -18.48
CA VAL A 33 0.94 6.23 -19.15
C VAL A 33 2.14 5.35 -18.77
N VAL A 34 1.88 4.06 -18.53
CA VAL A 34 2.90 3.03 -18.34
C VAL A 34 2.93 2.15 -19.58
N VAL A 35 4.07 2.05 -20.24
CA VAL A 35 4.27 1.21 -21.43
C VAL A 35 5.13 0.01 -21.09
N LEU A 36 4.62 -1.18 -21.33
CA LEU A 36 5.29 -2.46 -21.15
C LEU A 36 5.69 -3.00 -22.53
N LEU A 37 6.98 -2.87 -22.89
CA LEU A 37 7.50 -3.25 -24.18
C LEU A 37 8.18 -4.64 -24.10
N GLY A 38 7.44 -5.69 -24.46
CA GLY A 38 7.91 -7.06 -24.53
C GLY A 38 8.44 -7.46 -25.90
N GLY A 39 9.23 -8.54 -25.94
CA GLY A 39 9.67 -9.19 -27.17
C GLY A 39 10.94 -9.98 -26.97
N GLU A 40 11.23 -10.89 -27.89
CA GLU A 40 12.41 -11.74 -27.83
C GLU A 40 13.72 -10.95 -27.95
N SER A 41 14.83 -11.61 -27.59
CA SER A 41 16.16 -11.04 -27.78
C SER A 41 16.45 -10.77 -29.26
N GLY A 42 16.99 -9.59 -29.59
CA GLY A 42 17.33 -9.22 -30.97
C GLY A 42 16.15 -8.77 -31.87
N VAL A 43 14.90 -8.76 -31.36
CA VAL A 43 13.72 -8.40 -32.14
C VAL A 43 13.61 -6.90 -32.51
N GLY A 44 14.46 -6.04 -31.90
CA GLY A 44 14.55 -4.62 -32.22
C GLY A 44 13.95 -3.67 -31.18
N LYS A 45 13.74 -4.10 -29.92
CA LYS A 45 13.22 -3.25 -28.83
C LYS A 45 14.00 -1.94 -28.67
N THR A 46 15.30 -2.04 -28.45
CA THR A 46 16.18 -0.87 -28.29
C THR A 46 16.14 0.07 -29.50
N ARG A 47 15.95 -0.46 -30.73
CA ARG A 47 15.85 0.35 -31.95
C ARG A 47 14.52 1.11 -31.99
N LEU A 48 13.42 0.48 -31.59
CA LEU A 48 12.11 1.14 -31.45
C LEU A 48 12.18 2.23 -30.39
N VAL A 49 12.79 1.94 -29.22
CA VAL A 49 13.00 2.92 -28.15
C VAL A 49 13.76 4.14 -28.67
N ARG A 50 14.89 3.96 -29.34
CA ARG A 50 15.69 5.05 -29.89
C ARG A 50 14.95 5.89 -30.95
N GLU A 51 14.14 5.25 -31.79
CA GLU A 51 13.32 6.00 -32.75
C GLU A 51 12.22 6.80 -32.06
N PHE A 52 11.60 6.22 -31.00
CA PHE A 52 10.63 6.93 -30.18
C PHE A 52 11.28 8.10 -29.40
N GLU A 53 12.47 7.91 -28.84
CA GLU A 53 13.27 8.95 -28.17
C GLU A 53 13.54 10.13 -29.13
N ARG A 54 13.99 9.83 -30.34
CA ARG A 54 14.26 10.86 -31.37
C ARG A 54 13.00 11.69 -31.67
N ARG A 55 11.85 11.02 -31.89
CA ARG A 55 10.56 11.68 -32.16
C ARG A 55 10.07 12.49 -30.97
N SER A 56 10.17 11.93 -29.77
CA SER A 56 9.75 12.59 -28.53
C SER A 56 10.57 13.86 -28.28
N SER A 57 11.89 13.80 -28.51
CA SER A 57 12.78 14.96 -28.38
C SER A 57 12.50 16.03 -29.42
N GLU A 58 12.18 15.67 -30.67
CA GLU A 58 11.73 16.59 -31.71
C GLU A 58 10.37 17.23 -31.37
N GLY A 59 9.53 16.52 -30.59
CA GLY A 59 8.24 16.98 -30.05
C GLY A 59 8.34 17.73 -28.72
N ASP A 60 9.53 18.19 -28.31
CA ASP A 60 9.79 18.93 -27.05
C ASP A 60 9.54 18.10 -25.74
N ALA A 61 9.62 16.78 -25.78
CA ALA A 61 9.61 15.96 -24.57
C ALA A 61 11.03 15.78 -24.02
N LEU A 62 11.15 15.71 -22.68
CA LEU A 62 12.39 15.34 -22.01
C LEU A 62 12.49 13.82 -21.94
N VAL A 63 13.53 13.26 -22.54
CA VAL A 63 13.78 11.82 -22.48
C VAL A 63 14.88 11.53 -21.48
N LEU A 64 14.55 10.68 -20.49
CA LEU A 64 15.45 10.13 -19.47
C LEU A 64 15.55 8.62 -19.70
N ARG A 65 16.76 8.14 -19.99
CA ARG A 65 16.97 6.74 -20.32
C ARG A 65 17.97 6.10 -19.40
N GLY A 66 17.61 4.94 -18.85
CA GLY A 66 18.49 4.05 -18.11
C GLY A 66 18.34 2.60 -18.56
N GLU A 67 19.38 1.83 -18.38
CA GLU A 67 19.45 0.44 -18.82
C GLU A 67 19.77 -0.45 -17.63
N ALA A 68 18.98 -1.49 -17.41
CA ALA A 68 19.32 -2.53 -16.45
C ALA A 68 20.37 -3.45 -17.07
N VAL A 69 21.34 -3.80 -16.25
CA VAL A 69 22.47 -4.59 -16.75
C VAL A 69 22.30 -6.03 -16.27
N GLU A 70 22.52 -7.02 -17.16
CA GLU A 70 22.52 -8.43 -16.81
C GLU A 70 23.55 -8.70 -15.72
N GLU A 71 23.10 -8.95 -14.51
CA GLU A 71 23.94 -9.36 -13.40
C GLU A 71 23.40 -10.64 -12.79
N ALA A 72 24.28 -11.50 -12.37
CA ALA A 72 23.95 -12.82 -11.84
C ALA A 72 23.18 -12.73 -10.54
N ASP A 73 22.43 -11.74 -10.20
CA ASP A 73 21.52 -11.61 -9.06
C ASP A 73 21.12 -10.14 -8.71
N GLY A 74 21.14 -9.20 -9.68
CA GLY A 74 20.62 -7.83 -9.45
C GLY A 74 21.44 -7.02 -8.44
N GLU A 75 22.74 -6.95 -8.59
CA GLU A 75 23.65 -6.45 -7.55
C GLU A 75 23.92 -4.94 -7.56
N LEU A 76 23.40 -4.18 -8.55
CA LEU A 76 23.58 -2.73 -8.62
C LEU A 76 22.26 -2.01 -8.27
N PRO A 77 22.05 -1.62 -7.01
CA PRO A 77 20.82 -0.94 -6.61
C PRO A 77 20.61 0.34 -7.41
N TYR A 78 19.40 0.49 -7.96
CA TYR A 78 18.95 1.66 -8.73
C TYR A 78 19.77 1.97 -9.98
N ALA A 79 20.60 1.08 -10.51
CA ALA A 79 21.47 1.35 -11.66
C ALA A 79 20.76 2.00 -12.86
N PRO A 80 19.57 1.51 -13.31
CA PRO A 80 18.85 2.14 -14.40
C PRO A 80 18.37 3.56 -14.06
N LEU A 81 18.00 3.82 -12.82
CA LEU A 81 17.55 5.14 -12.37
C LEU A 81 18.70 6.13 -12.29
N ILE A 82 19.82 5.71 -11.72
CA ILE A 82 21.04 6.51 -11.67
C ILE A 82 21.48 6.87 -13.08
N GLY A 83 21.50 5.88 -14.00
CA GLY A 83 21.84 6.10 -15.42
C GLY A 83 20.92 7.13 -16.09
N ALA A 84 19.61 7.04 -15.86
CA ALA A 84 18.62 7.96 -16.42
C ALA A 84 18.75 9.40 -15.89
N LEU A 85 19.10 9.58 -14.61
CA LEU A 85 19.13 10.87 -13.93
C LEU A 85 20.50 11.57 -13.95
N ARG A 86 21.59 10.81 -14.13
CA ARG A 86 22.97 11.36 -14.18
C ARG A 86 23.15 12.51 -15.19
N PRO A 87 22.53 12.51 -16.40
CA PRO A 87 22.59 13.65 -17.31
C PRO A 87 22.04 14.96 -16.73
N LEU A 88 20.98 14.90 -15.88
CA LEU A 88 20.39 16.06 -15.22
C LEU A 88 21.38 16.69 -14.23
N VAL A 89 22.07 15.84 -13.45
CA VAL A 89 23.10 16.29 -12.48
C VAL A 89 24.27 16.93 -13.21
N ARG A 90 24.79 16.30 -14.28
CA ARG A 90 25.87 16.84 -15.10
C ARG A 90 25.51 18.18 -15.76
N ALA A 91 24.26 18.31 -16.21
CA ALA A 91 23.74 19.54 -16.81
C ALA A 91 23.35 20.61 -15.77
N ARG A 92 23.34 20.29 -14.46
CA ARG A 92 22.85 21.16 -13.39
C ARG A 92 21.43 21.66 -13.71
N HIS A 93 20.52 20.72 -14.00
CA HIS A 93 19.15 21.06 -14.40
C HIS A 93 18.44 21.85 -13.30
N PRO A 94 17.72 22.98 -13.61
CA PRO A 94 17.08 23.84 -12.62
C PRO A 94 16.09 23.12 -11.70
N ALA A 95 15.42 22.08 -12.17
CA ALA A 95 14.51 21.27 -11.36
C ALA A 95 15.19 20.65 -10.12
N LEU A 96 16.51 20.38 -10.18
CA LEU A 96 17.27 19.88 -9.04
C LEU A 96 17.42 20.93 -7.92
N ASP A 97 17.49 22.22 -8.30
CA ASP A 97 17.55 23.33 -7.34
C ASP A 97 16.17 23.69 -6.77
N ALA A 98 15.10 23.35 -7.50
CA ALA A 98 13.71 23.54 -7.08
C ALA A 98 13.19 22.47 -6.10
N LEU A 99 13.91 21.35 -5.94
CA LEU A 99 13.56 20.30 -4.97
C LEU A 99 13.51 20.84 -3.55
N GLY A 100 12.56 20.36 -2.76
CA GLY A 100 12.55 20.58 -1.32
C GLY A 100 13.83 20.09 -0.65
N ARG A 101 14.28 20.76 0.42
CA ARG A 101 15.53 20.43 1.12
C ARG A 101 15.60 18.95 1.51
N GLY A 102 14.51 18.38 2.04
CA GLY A 102 14.44 16.98 2.43
C GLY A 102 14.59 16.02 1.24
N SER A 103 13.88 16.26 0.15
CA SER A 103 13.97 15.45 -1.09
C SER A 103 15.35 15.53 -1.73
N ARG A 104 15.96 16.73 -1.74
CA ARG A 104 17.31 16.94 -2.25
C ARG A 104 18.35 16.15 -1.44
N ALA A 105 18.27 16.17 -0.10
CA ALA A 105 19.15 15.39 0.76
C ALA A 105 19.02 13.87 0.53
N GLN A 106 17.80 13.37 0.33
CA GLN A 106 17.59 11.94 0.03
C GLN A 106 18.14 11.55 -1.36
N LEU A 107 17.97 12.42 -2.36
CA LEU A 107 18.49 12.17 -3.71
C LEU A 107 20.01 12.30 -3.78
N ALA A 108 20.65 13.09 -2.91
CA ALA A 108 22.10 13.20 -2.87
C ALA A 108 22.78 11.88 -2.48
N ALA A 109 22.13 11.03 -1.69
CA ALA A 109 22.62 9.68 -1.40
C ALA A 109 22.67 8.78 -2.66
N LEU A 110 21.74 8.98 -3.60
CA LEU A 110 21.65 8.21 -4.84
C LEU A 110 22.46 8.84 -5.98
N LEU A 111 22.55 10.17 -6.01
CA LEU A 111 23.14 10.96 -7.09
C LEU A 111 24.32 11.79 -6.56
N PRO A 112 25.54 11.23 -6.50
CA PRO A 112 26.73 11.97 -6.10
C PRO A 112 26.90 13.26 -6.91
N GLY A 113 27.28 14.35 -6.23
CA GLY A 113 27.44 15.68 -6.85
C GLY A 113 26.19 16.56 -6.81
N LEU A 114 25.11 16.13 -6.15
CA LEU A 114 23.91 16.95 -5.95
C LEU A 114 24.07 17.91 -4.74
N ASP A 115 24.73 17.47 -3.66
CA ASP A 115 25.06 18.27 -2.47
C ASP A 115 26.38 17.79 -1.85
N GLU A 116 27.19 18.73 -1.27
CA GLU A 116 28.46 18.42 -0.60
C GLU A 116 28.33 18.11 0.90
N GLU A 117 27.17 18.38 1.51
CA GLU A 117 26.92 18.15 2.96
C GLU A 117 25.66 17.28 3.16
N VAL A 118 25.79 15.98 2.98
CA VAL A 118 24.72 15.05 3.36
C VAL A 118 24.91 14.65 4.82
N ALA A 119 23.96 14.99 5.69
CA ALA A 119 23.88 14.40 7.01
C ALA A 119 23.61 12.90 6.85
N VAL A 120 24.56 12.07 7.25
CA VAL A 120 24.43 10.61 7.24
C VAL A 120 23.22 10.24 8.09
N SER A 121 22.15 9.83 7.44
CA SER A 121 20.96 9.27 8.11
C SER A 121 21.37 7.97 8.81
N ASP A 122 20.89 7.78 10.05
CA ASP A 122 20.99 6.47 10.71
C ASP A 122 20.38 5.41 9.79
N GLY A 123 21.23 4.57 9.18
CA GLY A 123 20.86 3.60 8.12
C GLY A 123 19.83 2.52 8.51
N ASN A 124 19.00 2.79 9.51
CA ASN A 124 17.91 1.94 10.02
C ASN A 124 16.53 2.64 9.98
N ASP A 125 16.39 3.74 9.25
CA ASP A 125 15.11 4.44 9.16
C ASP A 125 14.18 3.77 8.13
N PRO A 126 13.06 3.15 8.56
CA PRO A 126 12.12 2.48 7.67
C PRO A 126 11.46 3.40 6.63
N SER A 127 11.44 4.70 6.89
CA SER A 127 10.83 5.70 6.00
C SER A 127 11.80 6.27 4.97
N ALA A 128 13.10 6.04 5.10
CA ALA A 128 14.11 6.64 4.23
C ALA A 128 13.94 6.22 2.74
N GLN A 129 13.67 4.94 2.46
CA GLN A 129 13.39 4.49 1.10
C GLN A 129 12.13 5.13 0.52
N VAL A 130 11.08 5.28 1.32
CA VAL A 130 9.84 5.93 0.87
C VAL A 130 10.11 7.40 0.56
N ARG A 131 10.86 8.11 1.43
CA ARG A 131 11.26 9.51 1.18
C ARG A 131 12.13 9.64 -0.08
N LEU A 132 13.03 8.70 -0.33
CA LEU A 132 13.80 8.65 -1.59
C LEU A 132 12.87 8.54 -2.81
N PHE A 133 11.90 7.62 -2.76
CA PHE A 133 10.94 7.43 -3.85
C PHE A 133 10.04 8.66 -4.06
N GLU A 134 9.66 9.31 -2.98
CA GLU A 134 8.89 10.55 -3.02
C GLU A 134 9.72 11.71 -3.58
N GLY A 135 11.01 11.80 -3.23
CA GLY A 135 11.94 12.77 -3.82
C GLY A 135 12.13 12.55 -5.33
N LEU A 136 12.19 11.30 -5.77
CA LEU A 136 12.24 10.96 -7.21
C LEU A 136 10.93 11.34 -7.92
N LEU A 137 9.77 11.09 -7.30
CA LEU A 137 8.47 11.50 -7.84
C LEU A 137 8.36 13.03 -7.90
N GLU A 138 8.83 13.76 -6.87
CA GLU A 138 8.88 15.21 -6.87
C GLU A 138 9.75 15.75 -8.02
N LEU A 139 10.90 15.13 -8.25
CA LEU A 139 11.76 15.49 -9.38
C LEU A 139 11.04 15.30 -10.72
N LEU A 140 10.37 14.16 -10.92
CA LEU A 140 9.61 13.89 -12.15
C LEU A 140 8.43 14.87 -12.32
N ASP A 141 7.76 15.23 -11.24
CA ASP A 141 6.68 16.24 -11.25
C ASP A 141 7.21 17.60 -11.69
N LEU A 142 8.28 18.11 -11.07
CA LEU A 142 8.93 19.36 -11.45
C LEU A 142 9.40 19.37 -12.90
N LEU A 143 10.02 18.29 -13.37
CA LEU A 143 10.43 18.14 -14.77
C LEU A 143 9.20 18.14 -15.70
N SER A 144 8.11 17.51 -15.27
CA SER A 144 6.88 17.39 -16.05
C SER A 144 6.08 18.69 -16.13
N GLU A 145 6.29 19.64 -15.20
CA GLU A 145 5.70 20.99 -15.29
C GLU A 145 6.22 21.79 -16.48
N GLU A 146 7.49 21.62 -16.85
CA GLU A 146 8.09 22.31 -17.98
C GLU A 146 7.66 21.68 -19.31
N ARG A 147 7.82 20.35 -19.45
CA ARG A 147 7.52 19.58 -20.67
C ARG A 147 7.25 18.11 -20.35
N PRO A 148 6.54 17.37 -21.22
CA PRO A 148 6.31 15.95 -21.00
C PRO A 148 7.62 15.18 -20.81
N VAL A 149 7.66 14.23 -19.85
CA VAL A 149 8.81 13.40 -19.55
C VAL A 149 8.60 11.98 -20.04
N VAL A 150 9.57 11.42 -20.72
CA VAL A 150 9.61 10.00 -21.09
C VAL A 150 10.75 9.35 -20.31
N LEU A 151 10.39 8.60 -19.27
CA LEU A 151 11.33 7.80 -18.49
C LEU A 151 11.39 6.39 -19.07
N VAL A 152 12.51 6.03 -19.69
CA VAL A 152 12.75 4.73 -20.30
C VAL A 152 13.69 3.93 -19.41
N LEU A 153 13.26 2.75 -18.98
CA LEU A 153 14.08 1.77 -18.28
C LEU A 153 14.15 0.53 -19.17
N GLU A 154 15.33 0.30 -19.77
CA GLU A 154 15.52 -0.84 -20.66
C GLU A 154 15.97 -2.09 -19.91
N ASP A 155 15.57 -3.24 -20.46
CA ASP A 155 15.94 -4.57 -20.02
C ASP A 155 15.65 -4.84 -18.52
N VAL A 156 14.47 -4.36 -18.03
CA VAL A 156 14.09 -4.45 -16.60
C VAL A 156 13.97 -5.89 -16.06
N HIS A 157 14.09 -6.91 -16.91
CA HIS A 157 14.21 -8.31 -16.47
C HIS A 157 15.51 -8.53 -15.70
N TRP A 158 16.53 -7.69 -15.89
CA TRP A 158 17.77 -7.67 -15.11
C TRP A 158 17.80 -6.64 -13.97
N ALA A 159 16.70 -5.87 -13.80
CA ALA A 159 16.66 -4.85 -12.77
C ALA A 159 16.78 -5.44 -11.36
N ASP A 160 17.52 -4.73 -10.50
CA ASP A 160 17.64 -4.99 -9.07
C ASP A 160 16.30 -4.89 -8.33
N ARG A 161 16.26 -5.38 -7.09
CA ARG A 161 15.04 -5.42 -6.29
C ARG A 161 14.52 -4.01 -5.98
N SER A 162 15.40 -3.07 -5.67
CA SER A 162 15.04 -1.70 -5.34
C SER A 162 14.51 -0.93 -6.54
N THR A 163 15.08 -1.13 -7.73
CA THR A 163 14.54 -0.59 -9.00
C THR A 163 13.14 -1.15 -9.27
N ARG A 164 12.91 -2.45 -9.14
CA ARG A 164 11.57 -3.03 -9.32
C ARG A 164 10.54 -2.47 -8.31
N THR A 165 10.97 -2.28 -7.06
CA THR A 165 10.12 -1.68 -6.01
C THR A 165 9.78 -0.22 -6.35
N PHE A 166 10.75 0.55 -6.85
CA PHE A 166 10.52 1.92 -7.30
C PHE A 166 9.58 1.98 -8.50
N VAL A 167 9.75 1.11 -9.49
CA VAL A 167 8.87 1.04 -10.67
C VAL A 167 7.42 0.77 -10.26
N ASP A 168 7.20 -0.17 -9.34
CA ASP A 168 5.85 -0.44 -8.78
C ASP A 168 5.29 0.79 -8.06
N PHE A 169 6.10 1.41 -7.22
CA PHE A 169 5.73 2.65 -6.53
C PHE A 169 5.38 3.75 -7.52
N LEU A 170 6.24 4.04 -8.49
CA LEU A 170 6.04 5.10 -9.47
C LEU A 170 4.79 4.87 -10.31
N ALA A 171 4.63 3.66 -10.87
CA ALA A 171 3.49 3.31 -11.71
C ALA A 171 2.14 3.50 -10.98
N ARG A 172 2.11 3.29 -9.66
CA ARG A 172 0.90 3.47 -8.83
C ARG A 172 0.72 4.90 -8.35
N SER A 173 1.82 5.66 -8.16
CA SER A 173 1.80 7.02 -7.58
C SER A 173 1.49 8.10 -8.60
N LEU A 174 1.83 7.92 -9.87
CA LEU A 174 1.53 8.87 -10.94
C LEU A 174 0.02 9.16 -11.01
N ARG A 175 -0.37 10.44 -11.10
CA ARG A 175 -1.76 10.91 -11.11
C ARG A 175 -2.07 11.85 -12.25
N ARG A 176 -1.30 12.96 -12.36
CA ARG A 176 -1.47 14.03 -13.34
C ARG A 176 -0.15 14.48 -13.96
N GLU A 177 0.95 13.88 -13.51
CA GLU A 177 2.27 14.16 -14.01
C GLU A 177 2.32 13.80 -15.50
N ARG A 178 2.89 14.68 -16.32
CA ARG A 178 3.01 14.46 -17.77
C ARG A 178 4.16 13.49 -18.06
N VAL A 179 4.01 12.25 -17.58
CA VAL A 179 5.06 11.22 -17.62
C VAL A 179 4.60 9.99 -18.41
N VAL A 180 5.46 9.53 -19.32
CA VAL A 180 5.42 8.19 -19.88
C VAL A 180 6.51 7.37 -19.22
N LEU A 181 6.14 6.31 -18.48
CA LEU A 181 7.06 5.31 -17.95
C LEU A 181 7.12 4.15 -18.92
N MET A 182 8.24 3.95 -19.60
CA MET A 182 8.45 2.85 -20.55
C MET A 182 9.40 1.83 -19.97
N LEU A 183 8.99 0.57 -19.95
CA LEU A 183 9.73 -0.57 -19.43
C LEU A 183 9.94 -1.59 -20.54
N SER A 184 11.20 -1.83 -20.97
CA SER A 184 11.46 -2.90 -21.93
C SER A 184 11.96 -4.18 -21.22
N TYR A 185 11.57 -5.33 -21.74
CA TYR A 185 11.96 -6.63 -21.17
C TYR A 185 12.02 -7.72 -22.25
N ARG A 186 12.77 -8.81 -21.97
CA ARG A 186 12.85 -9.99 -22.86
C ARG A 186 11.84 -11.03 -22.41
N THR A 187 11.03 -11.51 -23.36
CA THR A 187 9.99 -12.51 -23.10
C THR A 187 10.55 -13.92 -22.96
N ASP A 188 11.61 -14.23 -23.69
CA ASP A 188 12.33 -15.49 -23.72
C ASP A 188 13.13 -15.76 -22.42
N GLU A 189 13.53 -14.74 -21.67
CA GLU A 189 14.23 -14.86 -20.37
C GLU A 189 13.30 -14.95 -19.16
N LEU A 190 12.00 -14.68 -19.32
CA LEU A 190 11.03 -14.72 -18.25
C LEU A 190 10.58 -16.16 -17.89
N HIS A 191 11.42 -16.91 -17.18
CA HIS A 191 11.04 -18.23 -16.67
C HIS A 191 9.93 -18.16 -15.60
N ARG A 192 9.29 -19.30 -15.27
CA ARG A 192 8.10 -19.36 -14.41
C ARG A 192 8.24 -18.71 -13.02
N ARG A 193 9.45 -18.64 -12.47
CA ARG A 193 9.73 -18.06 -11.13
C ARG A 193 10.41 -16.70 -11.21
N HIS A 194 10.48 -16.08 -12.39
CA HIS A 194 11.16 -14.80 -12.56
C HIS A 194 10.44 -13.70 -11.77
N PRO A 195 11.15 -12.91 -10.92
CA PRO A 195 10.51 -11.89 -10.06
C PRO A 195 9.72 -10.83 -10.84
N LEU A 196 10.18 -10.46 -12.04
CA LEU A 196 9.51 -9.48 -12.91
C LEU A 196 8.10 -9.91 -13.33
N ARG A 197 7.79 -11.21 -13.41
CA ARG A 197 6.45 -11.67 -13.83
C ARG A 197 5.34 -11.19 -12.91
N THR A 198 5.61 -11.17 -11.61
CA THR A 198 4.64 -10.66 -10.63
C THR A 198 4.40 -9.17 -10.84
N LEU A 199 5.48 -8.39 -10.98
CA LEU A 199 5.39 -6.96 -11.23
C LEU A 199 4.63 -6.66 -12.54
N LEU A 200 4.99 -7.32 -13.65
CA LEU A 200 4.28 -7.14 -14.93
C LEU A 200 2.79 -7.46 -14.82
N SER A 201 2.42 -8.55 -14.11
CA SER A 201 1.02 -8.91 -13.90
C SER A 201 0.25 -7.89 -13.06
N GLU A 202 0.93 -7.22 -12.15
CA GLU A 202 0.34 -6.14 -11.33
C GLU A 202 0.21 -4.85 -12.14
N LEU A 203 1.22 -4.50 -12.92
CA LEU A 203 1.19 -3.33 -13.80
C LEU A 203 0.13 -3.45 -14.89
N ASP A 204 -0.04 -4.63 -15.51
CA ASP A 204 -1.06 -4.90 -16.53
C ASP A 204 -2.51 -4.64 -16.03
N ARG A 205 -2.75 -4.66 -14.72
CA ARG A 205 -4.06 -4.37 -14.13
C ARG A 205 -4.36 -2.87 -14.00
N LEU A 206 -3.35 -2.02 -14.20
CA LEU A 206 -3.54 -0.58 -14.14
C LEU A 206 -4.24 -0.10 -15.42
N GLU A 207 -5.30 0.69 -15.31
CA GLU A 207 -6.02 1.25 -16.47
C GLU A 207 -5.12 2.07 -17.41
N ARG A 208 -4.02 2.61 -16.86
CA ARG A 208 -3.01 3.41 -17.60
C ARG A 208 -1.91 2.57 -18.25
N ALA A 209 -1.90 1.26 -18.08
CA ALA A 209 -0.90 0.39 -18.67
C ALA A 209 -1.23 0.07 -20.13
N ARG A 210 -0.17 0.08 -20.96
CA ARG A 210 -0.20 -0.31 -22.37
C ARG A 210 0.84 -1.40 -22.57
N ARG A 211 0.45 -2.54 -23.08
CA ARG A 211 1.37 -3.61 -23.41
C ARG A 211 1.60 -3.68 -24.89
N ILE A 212 2.84 -3.58 -25.30
CA ILE A 212 3.28 -3.70 -26.69
C ILE A 212 4.22 -4.91 -26.75
N GLU A 213 3.86 -5.92 -27.54
CA GLU A 213 4.71 -7.08 -27.79
C GLU A 213 5.28 -6.94 -29.21
N LEU A 214 6.62 -6.95 -29.31
CA LEU A 214 7.30 -6.93 -30.60
C LEU A 214 7.46 -8.36 -31.12
N GLU A 215 6.88 -8.61 -32.28
CA GLU A 215 7.05 -9.85 -33.01
C GLU A 215 8.24 -9.75 -34.00
N PRO A 216 8.86 -10.86 -34.44
CA PRO A 216 9.81 -10.85 -35.55
C PRO A 216 9.23 -10.18 -36.82
N PHE A 217 10.09 -9.66 -37.68
CA PHE A 217 9.67 -9.09 -38.95
C PHE A 217 8.96 -10.14 -39.84
N ASP A 218 7.97 -9.70 -40.56
CA ASP A 218 7.43 -10.49 -41.63
C ASP A 218 8.37 -10.44 -42.90
N ARG A 219 7.99 -11.13 -43.96
CA ARG A 219 8.83 -11.21 -45.17
C ARG A 219 8.98 -9.88 -45.90
N ASP A 220 7.95 -9.05 -45.84
CA ASP A 220 7.93 -7.74 -46.53
C ASP A 220 8.79 -6.74 -45.77
N GLU A 221 8.64 -6.68 -44.42
CA GLU A 221 9.50 -5.88 -43.55
C GLU A 221 10.98 -6.30 -43.65
N LEU A 222 11.23 -7.61 -43.68
CA LEU A 222 12.59 -8.14 -43.85
C LEU A 222 13.17 -7.75 -45.20
N ALA A 223 12.38 -7.77 -46.29
CA ALA A 223 12.81 -7.33 -47.61
C ALA A 223 13.17 -5.85 -47.63
N GLU A 224 12.43 -5.00 -46.93
CA GLU A 224 12.72 -3.57 -46.78
C GLU A 224 14.04 -3.33 -46.04
N VAL A 225 14.27 -4.02 -44.93
CA VAL A 225 15.53 -3.93 -44.18
C VAL A 225 16.71 -4.36 -45.02
N LEU A 226 16.56 -5.47 -45.74
CA LEU A 226 17.62 -5.98 -46.62
C LEU A 226 17.89 -5.02 -47.81
N ALA A 227 16.86 -4.38 -48.36
CA ALA A 227 17.04 -3.39 -49.43
C ALA A 227 17.82 -2.16 -48.94
N ASP A 228 17.56 -1.69 -47.71
CA ASP A 228 18.34 -0.57 -47.12
C ASP A 228 19.80 -0.95 -46.84
N ILE A 229 20.05 -2.16 -46.38
CA ILE A 229 21.41 -2.64 -46.08
C ILE A 229 22.21 -2.82 -47.37
N LEU A 230 21.60 -3.45 -48.38
CA LEU A 230 22.28 -3.79 -49.66
C LEU A 230 22.37 -2.60 -50.61
N GLY A 231 21.51 -1.57 -50.46
CA GLY A 231 21.37 -0.44 -51.37
C GLY A 231 20.62 -0.78 -52.64
N GLU A 232 20.08 -1.98 -52.79
CA GLU A 232 19.27 -2.46 -53.92
C GLU A 232 18.24 -3.51 -53.43
N PRO A 233 17.11 -3.68 -54.12
CA PRO A 233 16.11 -4.70 -53.76
C PRO A 233 16.69 -6.11 -53.74
N PRO A 234 16.52 -6.86 -52.64
CA PRO A 234 17.04 -8.22 -52.50
C PRO A 234 16.26 -9.20 -53.38
N GLY A 235 16.97 -10.20 -53.93
CA GLY A 235 16.32 -11.26 -54.68
C GLY A 235 15.45 -12.17 -53.80
N ALA A 236 14.30 -12.62 -54.28
CA ALA A 236 13.36 -13.44 -53.53
C ALA A 236 13.98 -14.69 -52.85
N ARG A 237 14.97 -15.32 -53.51
CA ARG A 237 15.71 -16.46 -52.95
C ARG A 237 16.58 -16.09 -51.72
N LEU A 238 17.07 -14.88 -51.67
CA LEU A 238 17.87 -14.39 -50.54
C LEU A 238 16.94 -14.12 -49.35
N ILE A 239 15.81 -13.45 -49.62
CA ILE A 239 14.79 -13.21 -48.58
C ILE A 239 14.33 -14.52 -47.93
N GLU A 240 13.94 -15.52 -48.74
CA GLU A 240 13.44 -16.78 -48.25
C GLU A 240 14.51 -17.53 -47.38
N ARG A 241 15.76 -17.61 -47.88
CA ARG A 241 16.85 -18.25 -47.14
C ARG A 241 17.19 -17.57 -45.83
N LEU A 242 17.12 -16.24 -45.77
CA LEU A 242 17.39 -15.50 -44.55
C LEU A 242 16.20 -15.64 -43.58
N PHE A 243 14.97 -15.55 -44.10
CA PHE A 243 13.75 -15.68 -43.31
C PHE A 243 13.63 -17.08 -42.69
N GLU A 244 13.87 -18.16 -43.48
CA GLU A 244 13.82 -19.55 -42.96
C GLU A 244 14.79 -19.79 -41.79
N ARG A 245 15.90 -19.02 -41.68
CA ARG A 245 16.93 -19.18 -40.67
C ARG A 245 16.82 -18.22 -39.52
N SER A 246 16.49 -16.97 -39.81
CA SER A 246 16.34 -15.94 -38.76
C SER A 246 14.94 -15.94 -38.15
N GLU A 247 13.97 -16.62 -38.77
CA GLU A 247 12.54 -16.56 -38.42
C GLU A 247 12.02 -15.10 -38.35
N GLY A 248 12.64 -14.21 -39.15
CA GLY A 248 12.33 -12.78 -39.16
C GLY A 248 13.02 -11.98 -38.05
N ASN A 249 13.87 -12.57 -37.21
CA ASN A 249 14.60 -11.82 -36.18
C ASN A 249 15.61 -10.87 -36.82
N PRO A 250 15.50 -9.55 -36.61
CA PRO A 250 16.35 -8.55 -37.29
C PRO A 250 17.83 -8.74 -37.03
N LEU A 251 18.22 -8.95 -35.77
CA LEU A 251 19.61 -9.12 -35.35
C LEU A 251 20.21 -10.35 -36.02
N TYR A 252 19.49 -11.48 -36.01
CA TYR A 252 19.99 -12.70 -36.63
C TYR A 252 20.09 -12.57 -38.13
N THR A 253 19.17 -11.85 -38.78
CA THR A 253 19.26 -11.55 -40.20
C THR A 253 20.49 -10.72 -40.55
N GLU A 254 20.78 -9.66 -39.78
CA GLU A 254 21.97 -8.83 -39.97
C GLU A 254 23.26 -9.66 -39.80
N GLU A 255 23.32 -10.53 -38.83
CA GLU A 255 24.46 -11.40 -38.56
C GLU A 255 24.67 -12.47 -39.64
N LEU A 256 23.60 -13.09 -40.12
CA LEU A 256 23.65 -14.04 -41.22
C LEU A 256 24.16 -13.36 -42.52
N LEU A 257 23.72 -12.13 -42.75
CA LEU A 257 24.17 -11.35 -43.93
C LEU A 257 25.65 -10.98 -43.79
N ALA A 258 26.11 -10.56 -42.60
CA ALA A 258 27.51 -10.25 -42.29
C ALA A 258 28.45 -11.47 -42.41
N ALA A 259 27.95 -12.65 -42.09
CA ALA A 259 28.70 -13.90 -42.21
C ALA A 259 28.96 -14.33 -43.69
N GLY A 260 28.41 -13.57 -44.67
CA GLY A 260 28.67 -13.77 -46.08
C GLY A 260 27.83 -14.88 -46.70
N LEU A 261 26.52 -14.85 -46.50
CA LEU A 261 25.57 -15.72 -47.21
C LEU A 261 25.43 -15.43 -48.73
N ASP A 262 26.42 -14.77 -49.33
CA ASP A 262 26.54 -14.52 -50.79
C ASP A 262 26.96 -15.78 -51.60
N GLY A 263 27.03 -16.96 -50.96
CA GLY A 263 27.05 -18.25 -51.64
C GLY A 263 28.38 -19.01 -51.66
N ARG A 264 29.39 -18.59 -50.88
CA ARG A 264 30.75 -19.23 -50.96
C ARG A 264 31.30 -19.81 -49.67
N GLY A 265 30.60 -19.80 -48.52
CA GLY A 265 31.02 -20.37 -47.24
C GLY A 265 29.96 -21.23 -46.58
N ALA A 266 30.35 -22.09 -45.63
CA ALA A 266 29.42 -22.77 -44.75
C ALA A 266 28.72 -21.72 -43.84
N ALA A 267 27.41 -21.63 -43.96
CA ALA A 267 26.66 -20.67 -43.16
C ALA A 267 26.61 -21.11 -41.68
N PRO A 268 26.73 -20.19 -40.69
CA PRO A 268 26.62 -20.48 -39.27
C PRO A 268 25.28 -21.19 -38.97
N GLN A 269 25.32 -22.18 -38.11
CA GLN A 269 24.13 -22.96 -37.71
C GLN A 269 23.31 -22.26 -36.66
N SER A 270 23.91 -21.34 -35.93
CA SER A 270 23.26 -20.56 -34.86
C SER A 270 23.75 -19.11 -34.88
N LEU A 271 23.03 -18.22 -34.22
CA LEU A 271 23.42 -16.82 -33.97
C LEU A 271 24.77 -16.76 -33.21
N ARG A 272 24.98 -17.67 -32.25
CA ARG A 272 26.24 -17.79 -31.53
C ARG A 272 27.42 -18.08 -32.47
N ASP A 273 27.26 -19.03 -33.43
CA ASP A 273 28.33 -19.35 -34.38
C ASP A 273 28.65 -18.14 -35.27
N ALA A 274 27.66 -17.34 -35.63
CA ALA A 274 27.85 -16.10 -36.41
C ALA A 274 28.68 -15.08 -35.58
N PHE A 275 28.39 -14.94 -34.30
CA PHE A 275 29.14 -14.07 -33.40
C PHE A 275 30.59 -14.55 -33.23
N MET A 276 30.79 -15.83 -32.97
CA MET A 276 32.13 -16.38 -32.78
C MET A 276 33.00 -16.24 -34.04
N LEU A 277 32.45 -16.47 -35.25
CA LEU A 277 33.17 -16.23 -36.53
C LEU A 277 33.60 -14.77 -36.71
N ARG A 278 32.84 -13.81 -36.17
CA ARG A 278 33.19 -12.37 -36.18
C ARG A 278 34.37 -12.11 -35.22
N ILE A 279 34.29 -12.65 -33.98
CA ILE A 279 35.33 -12.51 -32.96
C ILE A 279 36.65 -13.16 -33.44
N GLU A 280 36.61 -14.35 -34.07
CA GLU A 280 37.78 -15.06 -34.56
C GLU A 280 38.54 -14.29 -35.70
N ARG A 281 37.89 -13.31 -36.36
CA ARG A 281 38.52 -12.46 -37.36
C ARG A 281 39.38 -11.33 -36.76
N LEU A 282 39.18 -11.03 -35.48
CA LEU A 282 39.98 -10.03 -34.79
C LEU A 282 41.42 -10.52 -34.54
N SER A 283 42.35 -9.58 -34.49
CA SER A 283 43.73 -9.85 -34.06
C SER A 283 43.76 -10.40 -32.64
N PRO A 284 44.83 -11.13 -32.23
CA PRO A 284 44.98 -11.67 -30.88
C PRO A 284 44.82 -10.59 -29.79
N ASP A 285 45.36 -9.39 -29.97
CA ASP A 285 45.24 -8.29 -29.02
C ASP A 285 43.80 -7.74 -28.96
N ALA A 286 43.13 -7.66 -30.09
CA ALA A 286 41.73 -7.23 -30.15
C ALA A 286 40.79 -8.27 -29.46
N GLN A 287 41.08 -9.57 -29.64
CA GLN A 287 40.37 -10.64 -28.92
C GLN A 287 40.66 -10.60 -27.41
N ALA A 288 41.89 -10.33 -26.99
CA ALA A 288 42.25 -10.23 -25.58
C ALA A 288 41.53 -9.01 -24.94
N ALA A 289 41.53 -7.85 -25.57
CA ALA A 289 40.79 -6.67 -25.11
C ALA A 289 39.26 -6.95 -25.05
N ALA A 290 38.69 -7.65 -26.05
CA ALA A 290 37.29 -8.02 -26.05
C ALA A 290 36.94 -9.01 -24.92
N ARG A 291 37.81 -9.97 -24.52
CA ARG A 291 37.63 -10.86 -23.37
C ARG A 291 37.53 -10.07 -22.06
N VAL A 292 38.42 -9.09 -21.87
CA VAL A 292 38.37 -8.20 -20.69
C VAL A 292 37.08 -7.44 -20.63
N ILE A 293 36.61 -6.83 -21.76
CA ILE A 293 35.36 -6.11 -21.83
C ILE A 293 34.18 -7.07 -21.68
N ALA A 294 34.25 -8.33 -22.13
CA ALA A 294 33.20 -9.31 -21.91
C ALA A 294 32.94 -9.59 -20.43
N ALA A 295 34.03 -9.69 -19.64
CA ALA A 295 33.97 -9.90 -18.20
C ALA A 295 33.63 -8.62 -17.41
N GLY A 296 34.18 -7.46 -17.83
CA GLY A 296 34.02 -6.18 -17.14
C GLY A 296 32.89 -5.29 -17.68
N ARG A 297 32.29 -5.65 -18.84
CA ARG A 297 31.13 -5.02 -19.51
C ARG A 297 31.44 -3.67 -20.22
N ALA A 298 31.44 -2.58 -19.46
CA ALA A 298 31.74 -1.25 -19.97
C ALA A 298 32.98 -0.71 -19.24
N LEU A 299 34.11 -0.68 -19.92
CA LEU A 299 35.40 -0.32 -19.34
C LEU A 299 36.06 0.84 -20.10
N ASP A 300 36.82 1.65 -19.40
CA ASP A 300 37.70 2.64 -20.00
C ASP A 300 39.00 2.03 -20.51
N GLU A 301 39.68 2.72 -21.42
CA GLU A 301 40.93 2.23 -22.03
C GLU A 301 42.03 1.94 -21.00
N PRO A 302 42.24 2.78 -19.95
CA PRO A 302 43.23 2.49 -18.91
C PRO A 302 42.98 1.16 -18.18
N MET A 303 41.70 0.84 -17.87
CA MET A 303 41.36 -0.43 -17.21
C MET A 303 41.56 -1.63 -18.13
N ILE A 304 41.17 -1.47 -19.40
CA ILE A 304 41.41 -2.53 -20.39
C ILE A 304 42.91 -2.78 -20.55
N ALA A 305 43.75 -1.74 -20.62
CA ALA A 305 45.20 -1.87 -20.68
C ALA A 305 45.77 -2.61 -19.46
N GLU A 306 45.37 -2.24 -18.26
CA GLU A 306 45.83 -2.80 -16.98
C GLU A 306 45.50 -4.29 -16.89
N VAL A 307 44.24 -4.65 -17.16
CA VAL A 307 43.77 -6.04 -17.03
C VAL A 307 44.25 -6.92 -18.18
N SER A 308 44.34 -6.42 -19.42
CA SER A 308 44.80 -7.20 -20.55
C SER A 308 46.32 -7.31 -20.63
N GLY A 309 47.06 -6.41 -19.99
CA GLY A 309 48.49 -6.32 -20.09
C GLY A 309 49.01 -5.86 -21.48
N ILE A 310 48.17 -5.30 -22.33
CA ILE A 310 48.49 -4.81 -23.66
C ILE A 310 49.10 -3.42 -23.56
N GLU A 311 50.21 -3.18 -24.22
CA GLU A 311 50.82 -1.86 -24.28
C GLU A 311 49.88 -0.83 -24.94
N PRO A 312 49.81 0.43 -24.43
CA PRO A 312 48.81 1.41 -24.86
C PRO A 312 48.68 1.64 -26.35
N ASP A 313 49.81 1.71 -27.09
CA ASP A 313 49.79 1.91 -28.55
C ASP A 313 49.22 0.71 -29.30
N ALA A 314 49.52 -0.52 -28.86
CA ALA A 314 48.93 -1.73 -29.41
C ALA A 314 47.45 -1.86 -29.09
N LEU A 315 47.06 -1.47 -27.88
CA LEU A 315 45.66 -1.45 -27.43
C LEU A 315 44.82 -0.49 -28.29
N HIS A 316 45.29 0.71 -28.55
CA HIS A 316 44.58 1.66 -29.43
C HIS A 316 44.33 1.06 -30.83
N VAL A 317 45.28 0.29 -31.38
CA VAL A 317 45.10 -0.38 -32.67
C VAL A 317 44.06 -1.47 -32.57
N ALA A 318 44.14 -2.30 -31.52
CA ALA A 318 43.23 -3.41 -31.26
C ALA A 318 41.79 -2.93 -31.04
N LEU A 319 41.59 -1.87 -30.26
CA LEU A 319 40.26 -1.31 -30.00
C LEU A 319 39.65 -0.69 -31.26
N ARG A 320 40.46 0.02 -32.11
CA ARG A 320 39.98 0.54 -33.38
C ARG A 320 39.58 -0.59 -34.34
N GLU A 321 40.31 -1.69 -34.33
CA GLU A 321 39.98 -2.89 -35.10
C GLU A 321 38.62 -3.45 -34.66
N ALA A 322 38.46 -3.68 -33.34
CA ALA A 322 37.23 -4.22 -32.80
C ALA A 322 36.01 -3.32 -33.05
N VAL A 323 36.19 -1.98 -33.01
CA VAL A 323 35.14 -1.02 -33.35
C VAL A 323 34.86 -1.06 -34.86
N ALA A 324 35.87 -1.14 -35.70
CA ALA A 324 35.71 -1.23 -37.14
C ALA A 324 35.02 -2.51 -37.60
N GLU A 325 35.28 -3.62 -36.95
CA GLU A 325 34.58 -4.92 -37.12
C GLU A 325 33.24 -4.98 -36.42
N GLN A 326 32.82 -3.90 -35.75
CA GLN A 326 31.53 -3.77 -35.13
C GLN A 326 31.28 -4.74 -33.95
N VAL A 327 32.33 -5.17 -33.28
CA VAL A 327 32.28 -5.97 -32.08
C VAL A 327 32.09 -5.06 -30.84
N LEU A 328 32.85 -3.96 -30.79
CA LEU A 328 32.79 -2.97 -29.74
C LEU A 328 32.18 -1.63 -30.20
N VAL A 329 31.69 -0.86 -29.26
CA VAL A 329 31.14 0.49 -29.45
C VAL A 329 31.50 1.37 -28.27
N ALA A 330 31.71 2.67 -28.51
CA ALA A 330 31.78 3.64 -27.42
C ALA A 330 30.36 3.87 -26.86
N CYS A 331 30.14 3.57 -25.60
CA CYS A 331 28.85 3.73 -24.91
C CYS A 331 28.79 5.03 -24.08
N GLU A 332 29.96 5.53 -23.61
CA GLU A 332 30.16 6.81 -22.95
C GLU A 332 31.41 7.50 -23.56
N PRO A 333 31.66 8.78 -23.25
CA PRO A 333 32.82 9.48 -23.85
C PRO A 333 34.14 8.76 -23.69
N THR A 334 34.31 7.96 -22.63
CA THR A 334 35.57 7.29 -22.27
C THR A 334 35.46 5.77 -22.16
N ARG A 335 34.27 5.17 -22.29
CA ARG A 335 34.06 3.72 -22.08
C ARG A 335 33.70 2.99 -23.35
N LEU A 336 34.13 1.75 -23.45
CA LEU A 336 33.85 0.82 -24.51
C LEU A 336 33.04 -0.36 -23.99
N SER A 337 32.05 -0.78 -24.74
CA SER A 337 31.23 -1.96 -24.47
C SER A 337 31.02 -2.79 -25.74
N PHE A 338 30.47 -3.99 -25.59
CA PHE A 338 30.00 -4.74 -26.75
C PHE A 338 28.82 -4.06 -27.41
N ARG A 339 28.77 -4.14 -28.76
CA ARG A 339 27.66 -3.59 -29.53
C ARG A 339 26.31 -4.23 -29.19
N HIS A 340 26.29 -5.52 -28.91
CA HIS A 340 25.14 -6.32 -28.55
C HIS A 340 25.43 -7.21 -27.33
N ALA A 341 24.52 -7.28 -26.41
CA ALA A 341 24.65 -8.11 -25.20
C ALA A 341 24.90 -9.58 -25.57
N LEU A 342 24.15 -10.13 -26.53
CA LEU A 342 24.35 -11.51 -27.02
C LEU A 342 25.75 -11.79 -27.58
N LEU A 343 26.40 -10.78 -28.20
CA LEU A 343 27.79 -10.93 -28.67
C LEU A 343 28.77 -11.00 -27.49
N ARG A 344 28.52 -10.21 -26.45
CA ARG A 344 29.24 -10.26 -25.18
C ARG A 344 29.07 -11.63 -24.51
N GLU A 345 27.84 -12.11 -24.41
CA GLU A 345 27.51 -13.42 -23.81
C GLU A 345 28.24 -14.54 -24.56
N ALA A 346 28.19 -14.55 -25.89
CA ALA A 346 28.88 -15.56 -26.70
C ALA A 346 30.40 -15.58 -26.41
N MET A 347 31.04 -14.39 -26.30
CA MET A 347 32.46 -14.26 -25.96
C MET A 347 32.73 -14.69 -24.51
N TYR A 348 31.90 -14.29 -23.56
CA TYR A 348 32.07 -14.64 -22.15
C TYR A 348 31.87 -16.14 -21.92
N ASP A 349 30.92 -16.77 -22.58
CA ASP A 349 30.66 -18.20 -22.49
C ASP A 349 31.75 -19.06 -23.11
N ASP A 350 32.50 -18.52 -24.05
CA ASP A 350 33.65 -19.19 -24.67
C ASP A 350 34.87 -19.24 -23.74
N LEU A 351 34.91 -18.39 -22.70
CA LEU A 351 36.01 -18.41 -21.73
C LEU A 351 36.00 -19.69 -20.89
N LEU A 352 37.17 -20.29 -20.72
CA LEU A 352 37.36 -21.40 -19.82
C LEU A 352 37.16 -20.95 -18.36
N PRO A 353 36.75 -21.85 -17.45
CA PRO A 353 36.52 -21.49 -16.03
C PRO A 353 37.73 -20.83 -15.37
N GLY A 354 38.95 -21.27 -15.68
CA GLY A 354 40.18 -20.65 -15.16
C GLY A 354 40.40 -19.23 -15.71
N GLU A 355 40.19 -19.02 -17.00
CA GLU A 355 40.32 -17.70 -17.63
C GLU A 355 39.29 -16.72 -17.05
N ARG A 356 38.06 -17.17 -16.82
CA ARG A 356 37.01 -16.35 -16.13
C ARG A 356 37.46 -15.92 -14.75
N SER A 357 37.95 -16.88 -13.96
CA SER A 357 38.45 -16.63 -12.60
C SER A 357 39.59 -15.61 -12.58
N GLU A 358 40.58 -15.76 -13.48
CA GLU A 358 41.73 -14.86 -13.60
C GLU A 358 41.31 -13.45 -14.02
N LEU A 359 40.45 -13.33 -15.03
CA LEU A 359 39.92 -12.04 -15.49
C LEU A 359 39.11 -11.32 -14.40
N HIS A 360 38.21 -12.02 -13.72
CA HIS A 360 37.44 -11.43 -12.65
C HIS A 360 38.34 -11.03 -11.46
N LEU A 361 39.38 -11.80 -11.12
CA LEU A 361 40.29 -11.43 -10.07
C LEU A 361 41.11 -10.17 -10.42
N ALA A 362 41.57 -10.08 -11.68
CA ALA A 362 42.28 -8.90 -12.16
C ALA A 362 41.38 -7.65 -12.19
N LEU A 363 40.13 -7.79 -12.65
CA LEU A 363 39.15 -6.73 -12.61
C LEU A 363 38.83 -6.29 -11.19
N ALA A 364 38.61 -7.23 -10.25
CA ALA A 364 38.33 -6.91 -8.85
C ALA A 364 39.41 -6.02 -8.25
N ARG A 365 40.69 -6.40 -8.46
CA ARG A 365 41.86 -5.63 -7.99
C ARG A 365 41.95 -4.27 -8.64
N ALA A 366 41.77 -4.18 -9.95
CA ALA A 366 41.84 -2.92 -10.69
C ALA A 366 40.69 -1.95 -10.26
N PHE A 367 39.54 -2.46 -9.90
CA PHE A 367 38.45 -1.67 -9.32
C PHE A 367 38.75 -1.25 -7.87
N GLU A 368 39.30 -2.13 -7.06
CA GLU A 368 39.67 -1.87 -5.66
C GLU A 368 40.78 -0.79 -5.57
N ASP A 369 41.83 -0.88 -6.41
CA ASP A 369 42.92 0.10 -6.49
C ASP A 369 42.43 1.49 -6.89
N ARG A 370 41.37 1.58 -7.69
CA ARG A 370 40.72 2.84 -8.08
C ARG A 370 39.75 3.39 -7.03
N ALA A 371 39.12 2.53 -6.23
CA ALA A 371 38.25 2.94 -5.15
C ALA A 371 38.97 3.82 -4.11
N ASP A 372 40.28 3.53 -3.89
CA ASP A 372 41.10 4.34 -2.99
C ASP A 372 41.43 5.74 -3.53
N TYR A 373 41.27 5.99 -4.84
CA TYR A 373 41.53 7.29 -5.48
C TYR A 373 40.29 8.16 -5.73
N GLU A 374 39.15 7.51 -5.90
CA GLU A 374 37.87 8.19 -6.23
C GLU A 374 36.90 8.02 -5.07
N ASN A 375 36.94 8.91 -4.13
CA ASN A 375 36.12 8.95 -2.90
C ASN A 375 34.59 9.05 -3.15
N ASP A 376 34.10 8.78 -4.38
CA ASP A 376 32.75 9.22 -4.81
C ASP A 376 31.93 8.20 -5.66
N GLN A 377 32.26 6.89 -5.64
CA GLN A 377 31.47 5.90 -6.40
C GLN A 377 30.86 4.80 -5.52
N GLY A 378 30.24 5.17 -4.41
CA GLY A 378 29.49 4.40 -3.42
C GLY A 378 29.10 2.96 -3.76
N VAL A 379 27.82 2.75 -3.98
CA VAL A 379 27.22 1.40 -4.09
C VAL A 379 27.56 0.66 -5.40
N GLU A 380 27.73 1.39 -6.52
CA GLU A 380 28.04 0.77 -7.83
C GLU A 380 29.40 0.07 -7.80
N LEU A 381 30.41 0.76 -7.28
CA LEU A 381 31.78 0.23 -7.23
C LEU A 381 31.90 -0.90 -6.21
N ALA A 382 31.33 -0.74 -5.01
CA ALA A 382 31.35 -1.78 -3.99
C ALA A 382 30.68 -3.08 -4.48
N SER A 383 29.54 -2.97 -5.16
CA SER A 383 28.83 -4.14 -5.72
C SER A 383 29.62 -4.79 -6.87
N ALA A 384 30.26 -3.99 -7.73
CA ALA A 384 31.10 -4.53 -8.80
C ALA A 384 32.31 -5.31 -8.25
N ILE A 385 32.99 -4.78 -7.24
CA ILE A 385 34.13 -5.45 -6.57
C ILE A 385 33.64 -6.76 -5.94
N ALA A 386 32.55 -6.75 -5.19
CA ALA A 386 31.99 -7.94 -4.55
C ALA A 386 31.71 -9.06 -5.56
N ARG A 387 31.05 -8.69 -6.67
CA ARG A 387 30.74 -9.63 -7.76
C ARG A 387 31.99 -10.22 -8.38
N HIS A 388 32.99 -9.40 -8.70
CA HIS A 388 34.18 -9.87 -9.35
C HIS A 388 34.99 -10.85 -8.45
N TYR A 389 35.11 -10.54 -7.14
CA TYR A 389 35.75 -11.48 -6.21
C TYR A 389 34.95 -12.78 -6.03
N ALA A 390 33.62 -12.68 -5.95
CA ALA A 390 32.75 -13.85 -5.86
C ALA A 390 32.89 -14.77 -7.07
N THR A 391 32.91 -14.19 -8.30
CA THR A 391 33.07 -14.93 -9.54
C THR A 391 34.47 -15.49 -9.69
N ALA A 392 35.49 -14.79 -9.19
CA ALA A 392 36.86 -15.27 -9.14
C ALA A 392 37.04 -16.46 -8.18
N GLY A 393 36.15 -16.64 -7.22
CA GLY A 393 36.23 -17.68 -6.20
C GLY A 393 37.12 -17.34 -5.01
N ASP A 394 37.56 -16.08 -4.87
CA ASP A 394 38.32 -15.59 -3.71
C ASP A 394 37.37 -15.32 -2.54
N GLN A 395 37.05 -16.34 -1.74
CA GLN A 395 36.07 -16.26 -0.67
C GLN A 395 36.37 -15.19 0.39
N PRO A 396 37.64 -15.02 0.87
CA PRO A 396 37.96 -13.98 1.82
C PRO A 396 37.72 -12.55 1.28
N ALA A 397 38.19 -12.25 0.07
CA ALA A 397 37.96 -10.94 -0.56
C ALA A 397 36.52 -10.74 -0.93
N ALA A 398 35.81 -11.77 -1.42
CA ALA A 398 34.38 -11.74 -1.70
C ALA A 398 33.56 -11.42 -0.45
N LEU A 399 33.85 -12.04 0.70
CA LEU A 399 33.15 -11.76 1.97
C LEU A 399 33.30 -10.28 2.36
N ARG A 400 34.57 -9.78 2.37
CA ARG A 400 34.86 -8.38 2.71
C ARG A 400 34.10 -7.41 1.80
N ALA A 401 34.23 -7.61 0.48
CA ALA A 401 33.58 -6.76 -0.50
C ALA A 401 32.04 -6.84 -0.45
N THR A 402 31.45 -8.03 -0.20
CA THR A 402 30.01 -8.21 -0.08
C THR A 402 29.44 -7.49 1.15
N VAL A 403 30.17 -7.51 2.29
CA VAL A 403 29.77 -6.74 3.47
C VAL A 403 29.79 -5.24 3.17
N GLN A 404 30.84 -4.74 2.50
CA GLN A 404 30.91 -3.33 2.10
C GLN A 404 29.78 -2.94 1.14
N ALA A 405 29.48 -3.79 0.15
CA ALA A 405 28.36 -3.58 -0.76
C ALA A 405 27.00 -3.55 -0.04
N ALA A 406 26.80 -4.44 0.96
CA ALA A 406 25.58 -4.44 1.77
C ALA A 406 25.44 -3.14 2.58
N LEU A 407 26.53 -2.62 3.14
CA LEU A 407 26.55 -1.35 3.86
C LEU A 407 26.26 -0.18 2.91
N ALA A 408 26.93 -0.14 1.77
CA ALA A 408 26.70 0.90 0.76
C ALA A 408 25.27 0.88 0.19
N ALA A 409 24.70 -0.31 -0.06
CA ALA A 409 23.29 -0.44 -0.48
C ALA A 409 22.32 0.09 0.58
N ARG A 410 22.63 -0.08 1.87
CA ARG A 410 21.85 0.48 2.97
C ARG A 410 21.93 2.02 3.02
N GLU A 411 23.07 2.61 2.72
CA GLU A 411 23.27 4.07 2.69
C GLU A 411 22.42 4.74 1.60
N VAL A 412 22.25 4.08 0.45
CA VAL A 412 21.34 4.55 -0.62
C VAL A 412 19.91 4.05 -0.44
N HIS A 413 19.54 3.55 0.73
CA HIS A 413 18.21 3.05 1.08
C HIS A 413 17.69 1.90 0.20
N ALA A 414 18.58 1.15 -0.42
CA ALA A 414 18.29 -0.05 -1.20
C ALA A 414 18.18 -1.29 -0.28
N TYR A 415 17.21 -1.26 0.65
CA TYR A 415 17.14 -2.25 1.74
C TYR A 415 16.90 -3.68 1.25
N GLY A 416 16.19 -3.85 0.13
CA GLY A 416 16.00 -5.18 -0.47
C GLY A 416 17.32 -5.80 -0.93
N ASP A 417 18.14 -5.03 -1.65
CA ASP A 417 19.42 -5.46 -2.15
C ASP A 417 20.45 -5.58 -1.01
N ALA A 418 20.40 -4.67 -0.03
CA ALA A 418 21.20 -4.77 1.18
C ALA A 418 20.93 -6.06 1.97
N ALA A 419 19.66 -6.49 2.04
CA ALA A 419 19.28 -7.75 2.68
C ALA A 419 19.85 -8.95 1.92
N ASP A 420 19.73 -8.97 0.59
CA ASP A 420 20.22 -10.05 -0.26
C ASP A 420 21.76 -10.14 -0.19
N LEU A 421 22.46 -9.00 -0.21
CA LEU A 421 23.93 -8.95 -0.03
C LEU A 421 24.37 -9.40 1.37
N ALA A 422 23.68 -8.95 2.44
CA ALA A 422 23.99 -9.37 3.79
C ALA A 422 23.76 -10.88 4.01
N GLU A 423 22.71 -11.46 3.42
CA GLU A 423 22.50 -12.93 3.44
C GLU A 423 23.66 -13.68 2.74
N ARG A 424 24.13 -13.19 1.59
CA ARG A 424 25.30 -13.78 0.92
C ARG A 424 26.55 -13.69 1.79
N ALA A 425 26.78 -12.56 2.45
CA ALA A 425 27.87 -12.42 3.38
C ALA A 425 27.76 -13.41 4.54
N LEU A 426 26.55 -13.62 5.10
CA LEU A 426 26.29 -14.64 6.13
C LEU A 426 26.54 -16.06 5.64
N ASP A 427 26.29 -16.36 4.36
CA ASP A 427 26.57 -17.66 3.74
C ASP A 427 28.07 -17.88 3.49
N LEU A 428 28.82 -16.81 3.22
CA LEU A 428 30.28 -16.86 3.04
C LEU A 428 31.02 -16.96 4.39
N TRP A 429 30.47 -16.34 5.45
CA TRP A 429 31.14 -16.24 6.77
C TRP A 429 31.71 -17.56 7.31
N PRO A 430 30.97 -18.68 7.37
CA PRO A 430 31.47 -19.94 7.89
C PRO A 430 32.52 -20.60 7.00
N ARG A 431 32.74 -20.12 5.78
CA ARG A 431 33.69 -20.64 4.81
C ARG A 431 35.04 -19.92 4.85
N VAL A 432 35.10 -18.77 5.53
CA VAL A 432 36.28 -17.94 5.64
C VAL A 432 36.89 -18.08 7.03
N PRO A 433 38.05 -18.69 7.17
CA PRO A 433 38.75 -18.72 8.45
C PRO A 433 39.09 -17.30 8.93
N ASP A 434 38.95 -17.06 10.22
CA ASP A 434 39.28 -15.79 10.87
C ASP A 434 38.52 -14.57 10.30
N ALA A 435 37.26 -14.78 9.83
CA ALA A 435 36.41 -13.72 9.28
C ALA A 435 36.28 -12.51 10.22
N ASP A 436 36.17 -12.74 11.53
CA ASP A 436 36.13 -11.71 12.57
C ASP A 436 37.35 -10.80 12.61
N GLN A 437 38.50 -11.23 12.12
CA GLN A 437 39.72 -10.42 12.06
C GLN A 437 39.85 -9.62 10.76
N MET A 438 39.16 -10.04 9.73
CA MET A 438 39.25 -9.46 8.37
C MET A 438 38.21 -8.36 8.13
N ILE A 439 37.13 -8.38 8.88
CA ILE A 439 35.98 -7.49 8.70
C ILE A 439 35.82 -6.62 9.95
N PRO A 440 35.53 -5.31 9.81
CA PRO A 440 35.43 -4.40 10.93
C PRO A 440 34.13 -4.56 11.75
N LEU A 441 33.35 -5.62 11.54
CA LEU A 441 32.16 -6.00 12.27
C LEU A 441 32.14 -7.50 12.57
N ASP A 442 31.50 -7.91 13.65
CA ASP A 442 31.38 -9.32 14.01
C ASP A 442 30.14 -9.99 13.37
N HIS A 443 30.04 -11.32 13.51
CA HIS A 443 28.92 -12.09 12.93
C HIS A 443 27.55 -11.69 13.46
N VAL A 444 27.45 -11.31 14.75
CA VAL A 444 26.21 -10.86 15.39
C VAL A 444 25.76 -9.52 14.80
N GLU A 445 26.71 -8.63 14.50
CA GLU A 445 26.41 -7.36 13.87
C GLU A 445 25.92 -7.52 12.43
N LEU A 446 26.56 -8.41 11.66
CA LEU A 446 26.10 -8.75 10.33
C LEU A 446 24.66 -9.34 10.34
N LEU A 447 24.37 -10.23 11.29
CA LEU A 447 23.00 -10.74 11.52
C LEU A 447 22.02 -9.61 11.83
N GLY A 448 22.43 -8.64 12.64
CA GLY A 448 21.64 -7.46 12.99
C GLY A 448 21.37 -6.54 11.78
N ILE A 449 22.39 -6.33 10.92
CA ILE A 449 22.27 -5.56 9.68
C ILE A 449 21.31 -6.25 8.70
N ALA A 450 21.48 -7.55 8.47
CA ALA A 450 20.61 -8.34 7.62
C ALA A 450 19.15 -8.29 8.11
N ALA A 451 18.94 -8.47 9.42
CA ALA A 451 17.62 -8.40 10.03
C ALA A 451 16.97 -7.02 9.87
N ALA A 452 17.74 -5.94 10.04
CA ALA A 452 17.24 -4.57 9.85
C ALA A 452 16.82 -4.34 8.40
N ALA A 453 17.65 -4.74 7.43
CA ALA A 453 17.36 -4.62 6.01
C ALA A 453 16.10 -5.41 5.61
N HIS A 454 15.96 -6.68 6.05
CA HIS A 454 14.73 -7.46 5.83
C HIS A 454 13.50 -6.84 6.47
N ALA A 455 13.65 -6.30 7.70
CA ALA A 455 12.54 -5.67 8.40
C ALA A 455 11.99 -4.45 7.65
N VAL A 456 12.87 -3.63 7.06
CA VAL A 456 12.48 -2.46 6.25
C VAL A 456 11.95 -2.90 4.88
N ALA A 457 12.57 -3.89 4.24
CA ALA A 457 12.10 -4.48 2.98
C ALA A 457 10.76 -5.23 3.09
N GLY A 458 10.17 -5.31 4.31
CA GLY A 458 8.85 -5.91 4.57
C GLY A 458 8.88 -7.38 4.98
N ASP A 459 10.01 -8.07 4.95
CA ASP A 459 10.14 -9.46 5.41
C ASP A 459 10.42 -9.55 6.91
N ARG A 460 9.39 -9.26 7.71
CA ARG A 460 9.47 -9.30 9.17
C ARG A 460 9.72 -10.70 9.73
N ALA A 461 9.29 -11.73 9.00
CA ALA A 461 9.49 -13.11 9.44
C ALA A 461 10.97 -13.51 9.33
N ARG A 462 11.65 -13.13 8.24
CA ARG A 462 13.09 -13.36 8.08
C ARG A 462 13.90 -12.56 9.10
N ALA A 463 13.54 -11.30 9.32
CA ALA A 463 14.16 -10.46 10.34
C ALA A 463 14.10 -11.11 11.74
N GLU A 464 12.97 -11.69 12.12
CA GLU A 464 12.81 -12.39 13.39
C GLU A 464 13.74 -13.59 13.51
N VAL A 465 13.87 -14.40 12.46
CA VAL A 465 14.78 -15.57 12.44
C VAL A 465 16.24 -15.12 12.67
N LEU A 466 16.67 -14.07 11.96
CA LEU A 466 18.03 -13.54 12.07
C LEU A 466 18.30 -12.93 13.44
N LEU A 467 17.38 -12.15 14.00
CA LEU A 467 17.49 -11.59 15.35
C LEU A 467 17.53 -12.68 16.43
N THR A 468 16.71 -13.72 16.26
CA THR A 468 16.73 -14.87 17.18
C THR A 468 18.06 -15.61 17.13
N ARG A 469 18.67 -15.70 15.94
CA ARG A 469 20.02 -16.28 15.77
C ARG A 469 21.07 -15.40 16.42
N ALA A 470 21.05 -14.09 16.18
CA ALA A 470 21.95 -13.12 16.80
C ALA A 470 21.92 -13.18 18.34
N LEU A 471 20.70 -13.23 18.93
CA LEU A 471 20.51 -13.37 20.38
C LEU A 471 20.97 -14.70 20.97
N LYS A 472 21.09 -15.76 20.17
CA LYS A 472 21.65 -17.03 20.62
C LYS A 472 23.17 -17.03 20.62
N GLU A 473 23.79 -16.27 19.73
CA GLU A 473 25.24 -16.17 19.59
C GLU A 473 25.85 -15.14 20.55
N LEU A 474 25.11 -14.09 20.91
CA LEU A 474 25.56 -13.05 21.85
C LEU A 474 25.31 -13.47 23.30
N ASP A 475 26.38 -13.44 24.12
CA ASP A 475 26.25 -13.61 25.54
C ASP A 475 25.66 -12.33 26.19
N PRO A 476 24.49 -12.40 26.84
CA PRO A 476 23.84 -11.24 27.44
C PRO A 476 24.69 -10.53 28.52
N ASP A 477 25.58 -11.26 29.19
CA ASP A 477 26.46 -10.70 30.24
C ASP A 477 27.69 -10.00 29.64
N SER A 478 28.08 -10.32 28.40
CA SER A 478 29.25 -9.72 27.73
C SER A 478 28.93 -8.35 27.16
N ASP A 479 27.77 -8.14 26.57
CA ASP A 479 27.30 -6.86 26.01
C ASP A 479 25.77 -6.71 26.20
N PRO A 480 25.35 -6.33 27.42
CA PRO A 480 23.94 -6.16 27.75
C PRO A 480 23.22 -5.12 26.90
N ARG A 481 23.92 -4.04 26.49
CA ARG A 481 23.35 -2.94 25.67
C ARG A 481 22.98 -3.45 24.29
N ARG A 482 23.90 -4.06 23.60
CA ARG A 482 23.68 -4.66 22.27
C ARG A 482 22.62 -5.77 22.30
N TYR A 483 22.63 -6.59 23.38
CA TYR A 483 21.61 -7.62 23.57
C TYR A 483 20.22 -7.00 23.73
N SER A 484 20.13 -5.90 24.49
CA SER A 484 18.88 -5.12 24.68
C SER A 484 18.37 -4.54 23.36
N GLU A 485 19.24 -3.96 22.53
CA GLU A 485 18.87 -3.44 21.19
C GLU A 485 18.32 -4.52 20.26
N LEU A 486 18.96 -5.69 20.23
CA LEU A 486 18.48 -6.85 19.44
C LEU A 486 17.11 -7.32 19.92
N LEU A 487 16.87 -7.36 21.23
CA LEU A 487 15.55 -7.65 21.79
C LEU A 487 14.51 -6.60 21.39
N ALA A 488 14.85 -5.31 21.41
CA ALA A 488 13.95 -4.24 20.99
C ALA A 488 13.54 -4.37 19.53
N ARG A 489 14.49 -4.69 18.65
CA ARG A 489 14.25 -4.96 17.23
C ARG A 489 13.38 -6.22 17.03
N LEU A 490 13.63 -7.28 17.82
CA LEU A 490 12.83 -8.49 17.82
C LEU A 490 11.38 -8.19 18.24
N SER A 491 11.18 -7.41 19.30
CA SER A 491 9.86 -6.98 19.76
C SER A 491 9.08 -6.24 18.67
N ARG A 492 9.73 -5.31 17.95
CA ARG A 492 9.12 -4.60 16.81
C ARG A 492 8.71 -5.57 15.68
N SER A 493 9.52 -6.58 15.38
CA SER A 493 9.21 -7.61 14.36
C SER A 493 8.03 -8.48 14.81
N GLN A 494 8.01 -8.92 16.06
CA GLN A 494 6.91 -9.70 16.66
C GLN A 494 5.60 -8.93 16.64
N TRP A 495 5.63 -7.63 16.97
CA TRP A 495 4.45 -6.77 16.87
C TRP A 495 3.91 -6.69 15.44
N ALA A 496 4.80 -6.47 14.46
CA ALA A 496 4.41 -6.41 13.06
C ALA A 496 3.85 -7.73 12.54
N LEU A 497 4.23 -8.86 13.13
CA LEU A 497 3.68 -10.21 12.90
C LEU A 497 2.41 -10.51 13.71
N ASN A 498 1.83 -9.49 14.36
CA ASN A 498 0.62 -9.60 15.19
C ASN A 498 0.77 -10.50 16.45
N ARG A 499 1.98 -10.66 16.96
CA ARG A 499 2.28 -11.39 18.20
C ARG A 499 2.46 -10.42 19.37
N GLY A 500 1.44 -9.63 19.66
CA GLY A 500 1.53 -8.51 20.59
C GLY A 500 1.91 -8.89 22.03
N SER A 501 1.50 -10.07 22.55
CA SER A 501 1.88 -10.52 23.89
C SER A 501 3.35 -10.88 23.99
N GLU A 502 3.90 -11.52 22.95
CA GLU A 502 5.34 -11.85 22.88
C GLU A 502 6.16 -10.57 22.74
N ALA A 503 5.69 -9.62 21.90
CA ALA A 503 6.35 -8.33 21.71
C ALA A 503 6.50 -7.55 23.02
N ILE A 504 5.47 -7.53 23.87
CA ILE A 504 5.53 -6.89 25.22
C ILE A 504 6.59 -7.58 26.08
N GLY A 505 6.52 -8.91 26.21
CA GLY A 505 7.48 -9.64 27.03
C GLY A 505 8.92 -9.49 26.55
N THR A 506 9.13 -9.40 25.23
CA THR A 506 10.45 -9.15 24.65
C THR A 506 10.94 -7.71 24.93
N ALA A 507 10.03 -6.71 24.86
CA ALA A 507 10.37 -5.32 25.23
C ALA A 507 10.71 -5.19 26.73
N GLU A 508 9.97 -5.86 27.60
CA GLU A 508 10.27 -5.90 29.04
C GLU A 508 11.64 -6.53 29.34
N ARG A 509 11.97 -7.60 28.65
CA ARG A 509 13.30 -8.19 28.73
C ARG A 509 14.39 -7.23 28.25
N ALA A 510 14.16 -6.52 27.14
CA ALA A 510 15.09 -5.53 26.64
C ALA A 510 15.39 -4.45 27.71
N LEU A 511 14.36 -3.91 28.36
CA LEU A 511 14.50 -2.92 29.42
C LEU A 511 15.23 -3.48 30.63
N SER A 512 15.02 -4.75 30.99
CA SER A 512 15.68 -5.37 32.14
C SER A 512 17.19 -5.58 31.96
N MET A 513 17.71 -5.50 30.74
CA MET A 513 19.14 -5.60 30.43
C MET A 513 19.90 -4.29 30.69
N LEU A 514 19.20 -3.15 30.75
CA LEU A 514 19.80 -1.84 30.94
C LEU A 514 19.60 -1.36 32.37
N PRO A 515 20.59 -0.66 32.97
CA PRO A 515 20.43 -0.03 34.28
C PRO A 515 19.22 0.90 34.31
N ALA A 516 18.46 0.88 35.42
CA ALA A 516 17.22 1.65 35.52
C ALA A 516 17.45 3.18 35.52
N ASP A 517 18.64 3.63 35.90
CA ASP A 517 19.07 5.04 35.97
C ASP A 517 19.92 5.45 34.76
N GLU A 518 20.07 4.59 33.74
CA GLU A 518 20.82 4.95 32.55
C GLU A 518 20.10 5.99 31.70
N ILE A 519 20.81 7.07 31.37
CA ILE A 519 20.38 8.10 30.43
C ILE A 519 21.10 7.86 29.10
N SER A 520 20.40 7.19 28.18
CA SER A 520 20.89 6.92 26.82
C SER A 520 19.78 6.98 25.79
N ARG A 521 20.15 7.21 24.52
CA ARG A 521 19.19 7.18 23.40
C ARG A 521 18.56 5.80 23.22
N GLU A 522 19.35 4.76 23.44
CA GLU A 522 18.92 3.36 23.34
C GLU A 522 17.81 3.08 24.38
N ARG A 523 18.04 3.44 25.64
CA ARG A 523 17.03 3.28 26.69
C ARG A 523 15.77 4.11 26.40
N ALA A 524 15.92 5.37 25.97
CA ALA A 524 14.82 6.23 25.59
C ALA A 524 13.95 5.59 24.48
N SER A 525 14.58 5.09 23.42
CA SER A 525 13.90 4.43 22.30
C SER A 525 13.16 3.14 22.71
N ILE A 526 13.76 2.35 23.62
CA ILE A 526 13.13 1.10 24.10
C ILE A 526 11.94 1.42 25.02
N LEU A 527 12.06 2.40 25.91
CA LEU A 527 10.96 2.88 26.75
C LEU A 527 9.82 3.46 25.93
N ALA A 528 10.14 4.29 24.91
CA ALA A 528 9.16 4.84 23.98
C ALA A 528 8.37 3.74 23.26
N TRP A 529 9.08 2.72 22.79
CA TRP A 529 8.47 1.57 22.16
C TRP A 529 7.59 0.75 23.14
N ALA A 530 8.04 0.49 24.34
CA ALA A 530 7.27 -0.22 25.36
C ALA A 530 5.97 0.53 25.71
N ALA A 531 6.04 1.84 25.93
CA ALA A 531 4.87 2.68 26.16
C ALA A 531 3.87 2.63 24.99
N ARG A 532 4.39 2.72 23.77
CA ARG A 532 3.57 2.64 22.54
C ARG A 532 2.85 1.30 22.38
N VAL A 533 3.54 0.18 22.62
CA VAL A 533 2.94 -1.16 22.53
C VAL A 533 1.83 -1.33 23.59
N ARG A 534 2.02 -0.81 24.81
CA ARG A 534 0.96 -0.82 25.82
C ARG A 534 -0.24 0.01 25.41
N TYR A 535 -0.02 1.20 24.87
CA TYR A 535 -1.10 2.02 24.32
C TYR A 535 -1.90 1.26 23.24
N LEU A 536 -1.22 0.68 22.26
CA LEU A 536 -1.85 -0.06 21.15
C LEU A 536 -2.63 -1.29 21.63
N ARG A 537 -2.30 -1.83 22.80
CA ARG A 537 -3.02 -2.92 23.48
C ARG A 537 -4.15 -2.44 24.37
N GLY A 538 -4.40 -1.14 24.45
CA GLY A 538 -5.43 -0.55 25.32
C GLY A 538 -5.03 -0.46 26.79
N ARG A 539 -3.75 -0.61 27.15
CA ARG A 539 -3.24 -0.46 28.52
C ARG A 539 -2.76 0.96 28.77
N TYR A 540 -3.68 1.89 28.73
CA TYR A 540 -3.37 3.31 28.70
C TYR A 540 -2.70 3.84 29.98
N ARG A 541 -3.12 3.36 31.16
CA ARG A 541 -2.52 3.75 32.44
C ARG A 541 -1.06 3.29 32.58
N GLU A 542 -0.74 2.10 32.07
CA GLU A 542 0.63 1.61 32.01
C GLU A 542 1.45 2.42 31.01
N ALA A 543 0.88 2.72 29.82
CA ALA A 543 1.52 3.55 28.80
C ALA A 543 1.86 4.95 29.31
N LEU A 544 0.98 5.58 30.10
CA LEU A 544 1.24 6.89 30.73
C LEU A 544 2.39 6.84 31.72
N ARG A 545 2.47 5.80 32.54
CA ARG A 545 3.55 5.68 33.55
C ARG A 545 4.89 5.49 32.87
N GLU A 546 5.01 4.54 31.95
CA GLU A 546 6.25 4.25 31.21
C GLU A 546 6.61 5.36 30.23
N GLY A 547 5.60 5.99 29.61
CA GLY A 547 5.82 7.13 28.73
C GLY A 547 6.41 8.34 29.43
N ARG A 548 6.06 8.62 30.69
CA ARG A 548 6.70 9.72 31.44
C ARG A 548 8.19 9.44 31.69
N GLU A 549 8.54 8.23 32.12
CA GLU A 549 9.93 7.80 32.26
C GLU A 549 10.69 7.90 30.92
N ALA A 550 10.03 7.47 29.83
CA ALA A 550 10.59 7.56 28.49
C ALA A 550 10.85 9.01 28.06
N LEU A 551 9.91 9.92 28.35
CA LEU A 551 10.04 11.34 28.03
C LEU A 551 11.21 11.98 28.78
N ASP A 552 11.29 11.75 30.11
CA ASP A 552 12.38 12.27 30.94
C ASP A 552 13.74 11.77 30.43
N THR A 553 13.82 10.48 30.06
CA THR A 553 15.03 9.88 29.49
C THR A 553 15.38 10.44 28.12
N ALA A 554 14.40 10.62 27.23
CA ALA A 554 14.60 11.14 25.87
C ALA A 554 15.10 12.59 25.89
N VAL A 555 14.47 13.44 26.71
CA VAL A 555 14.88 14.84 26.89
C VAL A 555 16.30 14.93 27.49
N ALA A 556 16.59 14.14 28.52
CA ALA A 556 17.92 14.10 29.12
C ALA A 556 19.01 13.57 28.19
N ALA A 557 18.69 12.62 27.31
CA ALA A 557 19.60 12.07 26.31
C ALA A 557 19.72 12.94 25.04
N GLY A 558 18.88 13.99 24.90
CA GLY A 558 18.80 14.82 23.69
C GLY A 558 18.30 14.05 22.46
N ASP A 559 17.45 13.03 22.67
CA ASP A 559 16.85 12.21 21.61
C ASP A 559 15.49 12.77 21.19
N ARG A 560 15.49 13.74 20.28
CA ARG A 560 14.28 14.42 19.80
C ARG A 560 13.27 13.47 19.15
N ARG A 561 13.76 12.44 18.46
CA ARG A 561 12.89 11.46 17.82
C ARG A 561 12.09 10.69 18.86
N SER A 562 12.75 10.12 19.86
CA SER A 562 12.07 9.43 20.97
C SER A 562 11.18 10.39 21.77
N GLU A 563 11.58 11.67 21.96
CA GLU A 563 10.75 12.71 22.58
C GLU A 563 9.43 12.88 21.84
N SER A 564 9.45 13.05 20.50
CA SER A 564 8.25 13.19 19.67
C SER A 564 7.35 11.94 19.72
N GLU A 565 7.93 10.74 19.56
CA GLU A 565 7.20 9.46 19.63
C GLU A 565 6.51 9.25 20.96
N VAL A 566 7.17 9.61 22.05
CA VAL A 566 6.62 9.47 23.43
C VAL A 566 5.54 10.52 23.69
N LEU A 567 5.74 11.77 23.32
CA LEU A 567 4.74 12.83 23.47
C LEU A 567 3.45 12.47 22.72
N ASN A 568 3.57 11.88 21.55
CA ASN A 568 2.44 11.36 20.77
C ASN A 568 1.69 10.25 21.55
N THR A 569 2.41 9.29 22.13
CA THR A 569 1.83 8.21 22.95
C THR A 569 1.17 8.73 24.22
N LEU A 570 1.85 9.64 24.94
CA LEU A 570 1.34 10.28 26.15
C LEU A 570 0.08 11.09 25.89
N GLY A 571 0.08 11.85 24.80
CA GLY A 571 -1.06 12.66 24.38
C GLY A 571 -2.31 11.81 24.16
N MET A 572 -2.19 10.77 23.33
CA MET A 572 -3.30 9.85 23.06
C MET A 572 -3.79 9.15 24.34
N ALA A 573 -2.88 8.61 25.16
CA ALA A 573 -3.22 7.91 26.37
C ALA A 573 -3.85 8.85 27.43
N GLY A 574 -3.34 10.08 27.56
CA GLY A 574 -3.84 11.11 28.47
C GLY A 574 -5.30 11.47 28.17
N ILE A 575 -5.63 11.70 26.90
CA ILE A 575 -6.99 12.07 26.51
C ILE A 575 -7.98 10.94 26.81
N VAL A 576 -7.63 9.70 26.46
CA VAL A 576 -8.49 8.53 26.71
C VAL A 576 -8.70 8.30 28.22
N THR A 577 -7.74 8.66 29.06
CA THR A 577 -7.83 8.51 30.52
C THR A 577 -8.34 9.75 31.26
N GLY A 578 -8.76 10.80 30.52
CA GLY A 578 -9.43 11.98 31.09
C GLY A 578 -8.55 13.24 31.24
N SER A 579 -7.24 13.15 30.97
CA SER A 579 -6.33 14.32 30.96
C SER A 579 -6.32 15.01 29.59
N ILE A 580 -7.50 15.51 29.17
CA ILE A 580 -7.72 15.96 27.78
C ILE A 580 -6.78 17.10 27.38
N ASP A 581 -6.69 18.16 28.18
CA ASP A 581 -5.93 19.36 27.82
C ASP A 581 -4.41 19.10 27.81
N GLU A 582 -3.89 18.35 28.79
CA GLU A 582 -2.48 17.94 28.83
C GLU A 582 -2.12 17.04 27.64
N GLY A 583 -3.04 16.16 27.27
CA GLY A 583 -2.88 15.27 26.12
C GLY A 583 -2.82 16.04 24.78
N ILE A 584 -3.69 17.04 24.62
CA ILE A 584 -3.69 17.92 23.44
C ILE A 584 -2.35 18.70 23.36
N GLU A 585 -1.86 19.22 24.47
CA GLU A 585 -0.59 19.94 24.53
C GLU A 585 0.58 19.03 24.14
N SER A 586 0.60 17.80 24.64
CA SER A 586 1.62 16.80 24.28
C SER A 586 1.62 16.48 22.78
N LEU A 587 0.44 16.30 22.16
CA LEU A 587 0.32 16.05 20.73
C LEU A 587 0.73 17.27 19.89
N ARG A 588 0.38 18.49 20.32
CA ARG A 588 0.84 19.72 19.64
C ARG A 588 2.35 19.85 19.69
N ARG A 589 2.96 19.54 20.85
CA ARG A 589 4.42 19.55 20.96
C ARG A 589 5.08 18.49 20.08
N ALA A 590 4.48 17.30 19.95
CA ALA A 590 4.96 16.28 19.00
C ALA A 590 4.91 16.77 17.55
N ILE A 591 3.85 17.50 17.15
CA ILE A 591 3.73 18.13 15.83
C ILE A 591 4.85 19.15 15.60
N GLU A 592 5.14 20.00 16.60
CA GLU A 592 6.20 21.03 16.50
C GLU A 592 7.56 20.38 16.27
N ILE A 593 7.91 19.37 17.07
CA ILE A 593 9.18 18.65 16.94
C ILE A 593 9.29 17.99 15.56
N ALA A 594 8.24 17.28 15.11
CA ALA A 594 8.24 16.64 13.81
C ALA A 594 8.38 17.64 12.65
N ARG A 595 7.80 18.84 12.77
CA ARG A 595 7.96 19.92 11.78
C ARG A 595 9.38 20.51 11.77
N GLU A 596 9.98 20.70 12.95
CA GLU A 596 11.34 21.22 13.07
C GLU A 596 12.38 20.25 12.49
N ASP A 597 12.09 18.95 12.55
CA ASP A 597 12.97 17.89 12.06
C ASP A 597 12.61 17.45 10.61
N ASP A 598 11.69 18.16 9.90
CA ASP A 598 11.17 17.82 8.57
C ASP A 598 10.63 16.37 8.46
N ASP A 599 10.16 15.80 9.59
CA ASP A 599 9.60 14.44 9.65
C ASP A 599 8.12 14.44 9.23
N ILE A 600 7.85 14.31 7.93
CA ILE A 600 6.50 14.32 7.36
C ILE A 600 5.64 13.16 7.90
N ASP A 601 6.21 11.98 8.13
CA ASP A 601 5.51 10.84 8.74
C ASP A 601 5.11 11.14 10.18
N GLY A 602 5.99 11.75 10.95
CA GLY A 602 5.73 12.24 12.32
C GLY A 602 4.63 13.29 12.33
N VAL A 603 4.69 14.27 11.43
CA VAL A 603 3.66 15.30 11.25
C VAL A 603 2.30 14.67 10.96
N SER A 604 2.21 13.78 9.96
CA SER A 604 0.97 13.10 9.59
C SER A 604 0.40 12.27 10.75
N THR A 605 1.27 11.50 11.44
CA THR A 605 0.88 10.67 12.57
C THR A 605 0.35 11.49 13.73
N ALA A 606 1.04 12.57 14.10
CA ALA A 606 0.66 13.40 15.24
C ALA A 606 -0.63 14.20 14.97
N TYR A 607 -0.80 14.76 13.76
CA TYR A 607 -2.08 15.39 13.36
C TYR A 607 -3.23 14.40 13.34
N GLY A 608 -3.05 13.21 12.76
CA GLY A 608 -4.06 12.16 12.73
C GLY A 608 -4.49 11.74 14.14
N ASN A 609 -3.53 11.54 15.04
CA ASN A 609 -3.79 11.16 16.41
C ASN A 609 -4.46 12.29 17.21
N LEU A 610 -4.06 13.55 17.02
CA LEU A 610 -4.71 14.70 17.64
C LEU A 610 -6.18 14.82 17.19
N ALA A 611 -6.42 14.68 15.90
CA ALA A 611 -7.77 14.75 15.34
C ALA A 611 -8.66 13.59 15.83
N GLU A 612 -8.16 12.34 15.82
CA GLU A 612 -8.91 11.18 16.35
C GLU A 612 -9.23 11.35 17.84
N THR A 613 -8.27 11.85 18.61
CA THR A 613 -8.42 11.99 20.06
C THR A 613 -9.38 13.12 20.42
N LEU A 614 -9.35 14.25 19.71
CA LEU A 614 -10.35 15.33 19.85
C LEU A 614 -11.76 14.82 19.54
N ASN A 615 -11.88 14.01 18.47
CA ASN A 615 -13.15 13.38 18.11
C ASN A 615 -13.68 12.44 19.20
N SER A 616 -12.81 11.65 19.79
CA SER A 616 -13.11 10.75 20.92
C SER A 616 -13.55 11.53 22.17
N ALA A 617 -12.98 12.73 22.38
CA ALA A 617 -13.37 13.64 23.45
C ALA A 617 -14.71 14.41 23.17
N GLY A 618 -15.35 14.18 22.02
CA GLY A 618 -16.58 14.84 21.61
C GLY A 618 -16.38 16.24 21.01
N ARG A 619 -15.12 16.64 20.69
CA ARG A 619 -14.77 17.93 20.06
C ARG A 619 -14.72 17.76 18.52
N THR A 620 -15.83 17.28 17.93
CA THR A 620 -15.89 16.84 16.52
C THR A 620 -15.50 17.92 15.52
N ILE A 621 -15.91 19.17 15.73
CA ILE A 621 -15.60 20.29 14.81
C ILE A 621 -14.10 20.61 14.85
N GLU A 622 -13.52 20.68 16.04
CA GLU A 622 -12.07 20.96 16.20
C GLU A 622 -11.23 19.79 15.65
N ALA A 623 -11.70 18.55 15.83
CA ALA A 623 -11.09 17.38 15.21
C ALA A 623 -11.05 17.49 13.69
N LEU A 624 -12.15 17.91 13.05
CA LEU A 624 -12.25 18.11 11.62
C LEU A 624 -11.34 19.23 11.12
N GLU A 625 -11.24 20.34 11.85
CA GLU A 625 -10.33 21.45 11.55
C GLU A 625 -8.87 20.98 11.65
N THR A 626 -8.52 20.28 12.73
CA THR A 626 -7.17 19.69 12.92
C THR A 626 -6.80 18.73 11.78
N ALA A 627 -7.71 17.86 11.36
CA ALA A 627 -7.47 16.96 10.24
C ALA A 627 -7.28 17.72 8.91
N ARG A 628 -8.01 18.84 8.71
CA ARG A 628 -7.83 19.72 7.55
C ARG A 628 -6.47 20.40 7.55
N GLU A 629 -6.00 20.87 8.71
CA GLU A 629 -4.66 21.43 8.87
C GLU A 629 -3.59 20.39 8.58
N GLY A 630 -3.74 19.17 9.10
CA GLY A 630 -2.83 18.05 8.83
C GLY A 630 -2.79 17.69 7.34
N LEU A 631 -3.95 17.64 6.69
CA LEU A 631 -4.04 17.38 5.24
C LEU A 631 -3.37 18.48 4.40
N ALA A 632 -3.41 19.74 4.85
CA ALA A 632 -2.71 20.85 4.20
C ALA A 632 -1.20 20.85 4.50
N ALA A 633 -0.80 20.35 5.68
CA ALA A 633 0.61 20.28 6.10
C ALA A 633 1.37 19.14 5.42
N VAL A 634 0.65 18.08 4.97
CA VAL A 634 1.24 16.92 4.29
C VAL A 634 1.06 17.08 2.79
N PRO A 635 2.13 17.25 2.01
CA PRO A 635 2.03 17.41 0.56
C PRO A 635 1.35 16.19 -0.11
N ARG A 636 0.54 16.44 -1.15
CA ARG A 636 -0.18 15.39 -1.89
C ARG A 636 0.74 14.37 -2.55
N ARG A 637 1.95 14.78 -2.89
CA ARG A 637 3.00 13.95 -3.49
C ARG A 637 3.57 12.91 -2.51
N VAL A 638 3.45 13.15 -1.20
CA VAL A 638 3.86 12.21 -0.14
C VAL A 638 2.68 11.27 0.13
N THR A 639 2.56 10.22 -0.70
CA THR A 639 1.32 9.44 -0.82
C THR A 639 0.86 8.77 0.48
N ARG A 640 1.72 8.02 1.16
CA ARG A 640 1.31 7.27 2.37
C ARG A 640 0.86 8.15 3.54
N PRO A 641 1.61 9.17 3.98
CA PRO A 641 1.17 10.13 5.00
C PRO A 641 -0.07 10.91 4.57
N HIS A 642 -0.15 11.33 3.29
CA HIS A 642 -1.31 12.04 2.77
C HIS A 642 -2.56 11.17 2.72
N ASP A 643 -2.45 9.90 2.32
CA ASP A 643 -3.55 8.94 2.31
C ASP A 643 -4.06 8.66 3.73
N TRP A 644 -3.16 8.56 4.72
CA TRP A 644 -3.55 8.43 6.12
C TRP A 644 -4.37 9.64 6.59
N MET A 645 -3.89 10.85 6.30
CA MET A 645 -4.63 12.08 6.60
C MET A 645 -5.95 12.19 5.84
N SER A 646 -6.00 11.75 4.58
CA SER A 646 -7.22 11.71 3.78
C SER A 646 -8.27 10.78 4.39
N LEU A 647 -7.87 9.58 4.83
CA LEU A 647 -8.76 8.64 5.52
C LEU A 647 -9.24 9.20 6.86
N THR A 648 -8.37 9.84 7.63
CA THR A 648 -8.73 10.51 8.90
C THR A 648 -9.73 11.64 8.64
N PHE A 649 -9.48 12.48 7.64
CA PHE A 649 -10.40 13.57 7.26
C PHE A 649 -11.74 13.03 6.75
N SER A 650 -11.75 11.93 5.99
CA SER A 650 -12.95 11.23 5.54
C SER A 650 -13.81 10.75 6.71
N ASP A 651 -13.18 10.09 7.69
CA ASP A 651 -13.84 9.59 8.90
C ASP A 651 -14.52 10.72 9.68
N LEU A 652 -13.79 11.78 9.96
CA LEU A 652 -14.28 12.94 10.69
C LEU A 652 -15.37 13.72 9.93
N SER A 653 -15.24 13.80 8.61
CA SER A 653 -16.28 14.40 7.75
C SER A 653 -17.59 13.60 7.81
N PHE A 654 -17.51 12.25 7.81
CA PHE A 654 -18.68 11.40 8.00
C PHE A 654 -19.36 11.64 9.36
N GLU A 655 -18.59 11.66 10.43
CA GLU A 655 -19.10 11.90 11.79
C GLU A 655 -19.71 13.29 11.96
N ALA A 656 -19.11 14.32 11.37
CA ALA A 656 -19.61 15.69 11.38
C ALA A 656 -20.80 15.93 10.43
N GLY A 657 -21.09 14.99 9.53
CA GLY A 657 -22.21 15.04 8.59
C GLY A 657 -21.90 15.68 7.24
N ASP A 658 -20.64 15.86 6.88
CA ASP A 658 -20.21 16.22 5.52
C ASP A 658 -19.89 14.94 4.72
N TRP A 659 -20.93 14.24 4.30
CA TRP A 659 -20.79 12.97 3.61
C TRP A 659 -20.27 13.10 2.17
N GLU A 660 -20.37 14.27 1.57
CA GLU A 660 -19.76 14.54 0.27
C GLU A 660 -18.23 14.57 0.38
N ALA A 661 -17.72 15.32 1.37
CA ALA A 661 -16.30 15.33 1.66
C ALA A 661 -15.82 13.94 2.11
N ALA A 662 -16.56 13.24 2.99
CA ALA A 662 -16.23 11.89 3.42
C ALA A 662 -16.00 10.94 2.24
N ARG A 663 -16.92 10.95 1.26
CA ARG A 663 -16.80 10.12 0.05
C ARG A 663 -15.62 10.53 -0.83
N ARG A 664 -15.41 11.85 -1.01
CA ARG A 664 -14.33 12.37 -1.86
C ARG A 664 -12.94 11.94 -1.37
N TYR A 665 -12.72 11.93 -0.07
CA TYR A 665 -11.43 11.60 0.54
C TYR A 665 -11.27 10.11 0.89
N LEU A 666 -12.33 9.31 0.77
CA LEU A 666 -12.26 7.86 0.98
C LEU A 666 -11.58 7.12 -0.20
N VAL A 667 -11.65 7.67 -1.41
CA VAL A 667 -11.54 6.91 -2.65
C VAL A 667 -10.14 6.71 -3.23
N PRO A 668 -9.08 7.49 -3.07
CA PRO A 668 -8.04 7.32 -4.08
C PRO A 668 -7.05 6.20 -3.87
N ALA A 669 -6.87 5.52 -2.84
CA ALA A 669 -5.64 4.79 -2.62
C ALA A 669 -5.74 3.26 -2.48
N ALA A 670 -6.67 2.63 -3.17
CA ALA A 670 -6.88 1.18 -3.08
C ALA A 670 -5.62 0.32 -3.34
N ALA A 671 -4.67 0.83 -4.11
CA ALA A 671 -3.54 0.04 -4.58
C ALA A 671 -2.30 0.07 -3.66
N GLN A 672 -2.17 1.06 -2.78
CA GLN A 672 -0.96 1.26 -1.94
C GLN A 672 -1.18 1.03 -0.45
N LEU A 673 -2.44 0.90 -0.02
CA LEU A 673 -2.74 0.71 1.38
C LEU A 673 -2.42 -0.74 1.81
N ALA A 674 -1.68 -0.88 2.90
CA ALA A 674 -1.35 -2.16 3.49
C ALA A 674 -1.53 -2.14 5.01
N GLY A 675 -1.70 -3.30 5.62
CA GLY A 675 -1.78 -3.44 7.06
C GLY A 675 -2.89 -2.59 7.70
N ARG A 676 -2.55 -1.68 8.60
CA ARG A 676 -3.49 -0.84 9.35
C ARG A 676 -4.30 0.11 8.47
N GLN A 677 -3.67 0.70 7.46
CA GLN A 677 -4.36 1.64 6.55
C GLN A 677 -5.44 0.94 5.76
N LEU A 678 -5.18 -0.30 5.31
CA LEU A 678 -6.16 -1.10 4.58
C LEU A 678 -7.33 -1.49 5.47
N ILE A 679 -7.08 -1.87 6.74
CA ILE A 679 -8.13 -2.12 7.74
C ILE A 679 -8.99 -0.86 7.90
N PHE A 680 -8.34 0.30 8.14
CA PHE A 680 -9.02 1.57 8.35
C PHE A 680 -9.92 1.92 7.17
N ARG A 681 -9.40 1.82 5.94
CA ARG A 681 -10.17 2.09 4.73
C ARG A 681 -11.40 1.19 4.61
N HIS A 682 -11.25 -0.13 4.74
CA HIS A 682 -12.38 -1.05 4.62
C HIS A 682 -13.46 -0.78 5.67
N LEU A 683 -13.07 -0.50 6.91
CA LEU A 683 -14.04 -0.18 7.97
C LEU A 683 -14.77 1.14 7.70
N ARG A 684 -14.09 2.17 7.19
CA ARG A 684 -14.73 3.46 6.84
C ARG A 684 -15.66 3.32 5.64
N GLU A 685 -15.27 2.56 4.62
CA GLU A 685 -16.10 2.28 3.45
C GLU A 685 -17.36 1.49 3.84
N ALA A 686 -17.22 0.49 4.71
CA ALA A 686 -18.35 -0.26 5.25
C ALA A 686 -19.30 0.63 6.07
N GLU A 687 -18.77 1.52 6.91
CA GLU A 687 -19.57 2.45 7.71
C GLU A 687 -20.33 3.44 6.83
N PHE A 688 -19.65 3.99 5.83
CA PHE A 688 -20.27 4.88 4.83
C PHE A 688 -21.37 4.15 4.05
N ALA A 689 -21.08 2.94 3.56
CA ALA A 689 -22.03 2.10 2.82
C ALA A 689 -23.28 1.81 3.66
N LEU A 690 -23.10 1.43 4.93
CA LEU A 690 -24.24 1.29 5.87
C LEU A 690 -25.01 2.60 6.07
N GLY A 691 -24.31 3.73 6.14
CA GLY A 691 -24.96 5.04 6.25
C GLY A 691 -25.88 5.35 5.08
N VAL A 692 -25.42 5.12 3.86
CA VAL A 692 -26.23 5.37 2.65
C VAL A 692 -27.22 4.24 2.33
N GLY A 693 -27.13 3.06 2.98
CA GLY A 693 -28.02 1.92 2.78
C GLY A 693 -27.58 0.93 1.69
N ASP A 694 -26.28 0.89 1.42
CA ASP A 694 -25.65 -0.08 0.50
C ASP A 694 -25.06 -1.25 1.32
N GLU A 695 -25.93 -2.24 1.61
CA GLU A 695 -25.55 -3.41 2.43
C GLU A 695 -24.59 -4.35 1.70
N ASP A 696 -24.67 -4.44 0.38
CA ASP A 696 -23.81 -5.29 -0.44
C ASP A 696 -22.35 -4.81 -0.39
N THR A 697 -22.12 -3.51 -0.60
CA THR A 697 -20.77 -2.92 -0.45
C THR A 697 -20.27 -3.05 0.99
N ALA A 698 -21.12 -2.88 1.98
CA ALA A 698 -20.74 -3.04 3.39
C ALA A 698 -20.29 -4.49 3.70
N ASP A 699 -21.00 -5.50 3.18
CA ASP A 699 -20.64 -6.92 3.37
C ASP A 699 -19.30 -7.24 2.72
N LEU A 700 -19.08 -6.84 1.47
CA LEU A 700 -17.80 -7.02 0.76
C LEU A 700 -16.62 -6.38 1.52
N CYS A 701 -16.80 -5.17 2.01
CA CYS A 701 -15.75 -4.48 2.77
C CYS A 701 -15.44 -5.17 4.10
N LEU A 702 -16.47 -5.65 4.82
CA LEU A 702 -16.29 -6.37 6.08
C LEU A 702 -15.67 -7.75 5.86
N GLU A 703 -16.04 -8.48 4.82
CA GLU A 703 -15.39 -9.73 4.42
C GLU A 703 -13.91 -9.51 4.12
N ALA A 704 -13.56 -8.43 3.41
CA ALA A 704 -12.16 -8.09 3.14
C ALA A 704 -11.38 -7.69 4.40
N ALA A 705 -12.03 -7.02 5.36
CA ALA A 705 -11.41 -6.61 6.63
C ALA A 705 -11.23 -7.77 7.63
N GLU A 706 -12.11 -8.78 7.60
CA GLU A 706 -12.16 -9.86 8.61
C GLU A 706 -10.81 -10.55 8.83
N PRO A 707 -10.10 -11.09 7.80
CA PRO A 707 -8.83 -11.78 8.00
C PRO A 707 -7.73 -10.87 8.56
N LEU A 708 -7.81 -9.56 8.30
CA LEU A 708 -6.86 -8.57 8.79
C LEU A 708 -7.14 -8.26 10.27
N VAL A 709 -8.41 -8.03 10.63
CA VAL A 709 -8.84 -7.75 12.00
C VAL A 709 -8.71 -8.98 12.89
N ALA A 710 -8.95 -10.19 12.37
CA ALA A 710 -8.79 -11.44 13.10
C ALA A 710 -7.37 -11.61 13.65
N ARG A 711 -6.37 -11.13 12.91
CA ARG A 711 -4.96 -11.14 13.31
C ARG A 711 -4.55 -9.96 14.19
N SER A 712 -5.33 -8.89 14.20
CA SER A 712 -5.01 -7.69 14.98
C SER A 712 -5.29 -7.89 16.47
N SER A 713 -4.42 -7.32 17.31
CA SER A 713 -4.62 -7.24 18.77
C SER A 713 -5.01 -5.83 19.24
N GLU A 714 -5.34 -4.93 18.30
CA GLU A 714 -5.66 -3.53 18.58
C GLU A 714 -7.18 -3.34 18.79
N PRO A 715 -7.62 -2.85 19.98
CA PRO A 715 -9.05 -2.66 20.28
C PRO A 715 -9.78 -1.77 19.27
N GLN A 716 -9.09 -0.79 18.69
CA GLN A 716 -9.67 0.14 17.72
C GLN A 716 -10.24 -0.56 16.48
N TRP A 717 -9.57 -1.58 15.98
CA TRP A 717 -10.03 -2.33 14.81
C TRP A 717 -11.08 -3.38 15.20
N ILE A 718 -10.87 -4.05 16.33
CA ILE A 718 -11.77 -5.10 16.83
C ILE A 718 -13.15 -4.53 17.14
N GLY A 719 -13.18 -3.39 17.85
CA GLY A 719 -14.43 -2.75 18.25
C GLY A 719 -15.21 -2.17 17.07
N ALA A 720 -14.51 -1.48 16.15
CA ALA A 720 -15.15 -0.92 14.94
C ALA A 720 -15.72 -2.03 14.05
N PHE A 721 -14.94 -3.07 13.77
CA PHE A 721 -15.39 -4.23 12.99
C PHE A 721 -16.61 -4.92 13.60
N GLY A 722 -16.55 -5.26 14.89
CA GLY A 722 -17.66 -5.94 15.59
C GLY A 722 -18.93 -5.10 15.61
N THR A 723 -18.82 -3.77 15.74
CA THR A 723 -19.96 -2.85 15.70
C THR A 723 -20.61 -2.82 14.32
N LEU A 724 -19.82 -2.69 13.24
CA LEU A 724 -20.33 -2.61 11.88
C LEU A 724 -20.90 -3.96 11.41
N LEU A 725 -20.24 -5.07 11.72
CA LEU A 725 -20.75 -6.41 11.42
C LEU A 725 -22.08 -6.68 12.16
N ALA A 726 -22.17 -6.32 13.42
CA ALA A 726 -23.40 -6.46 14.17
C ALA A 726 -24.54 -5.63 13.57
N GLU A 727 -24.27 -4.40 13.13
CA GLU A 727 -25.27 -3.55 12.49
C GLU A 727 -25.72 -4.12 11.13
N LEU A 728 -24.78 -4.59 10.30
CA LEU A 728 -25.10 -5.23 9.01
C LEU A 728 -25.98 -6.47 9.22
N ARG A 729 -25.54 -7.42 10.05
CA ARG A 729 -26.31 -8.65 10.33
C ARG A 729 -27.68 -8.34 10.95
N ARG A 730 -27.77 -7.30 11.80
CA ARG A 730 -29.05 -6.83 12.35
C ARG A 730 -30.01 -6.34 11.27
N ARG A 731 -29.51 -5.57 10.27
CA ARG A 731 -30.32 -5.12 9.13
C ARG A 731 -30.76 -6.28 8.24
N GLN A 732 -29.89 -7.24 8.03
CA GLN A 732 -30.18 -8.51 7.32
C GLN A 732 -31.09 -9.46 8.13
N ARG A 733 -31.58 -9.04 9.31
CA ARG A 733 -32.43 -9.81 10.22
C ARG A 733 -31.76 -11.07 10.84
N ASP A 734 -30.47 -11.28 10.65
CA ASP A 734 -29.73 -12.31 11.37
C ASP A 734 -29.28 -11.81 12.75
N LEU A 735 -30.24 -11.80 13.66
CA LEU A 735 -30.01 -11.32 15.02
C LEU A 735 -29.06 -12.25 15.82
N THR A 736 -28.95 -13.51 15.40
CA THR A 736 -28.03 -14.50 16.02
C THR A 736 -26.59 -14.15 15.67
N ALA A 737 -26.29 -13.94 14.39
CA ALA A 737 -24.98 -13.49 13.94
C ALA A 737 -24.63 -12.09 14.48
N ALA A 738 -25.58 -11.16 14.53
CA ALA A 738 -25.39 -9.85 15.12
C ALA A 738 -24.98 -9.94 16.62
N ARG A 739 -25.64 -10.77 17.42
CA ARG A 739 -25.30 -11.04 18.82
C ARG A 739 -23.91 -11.63 18.95
N ALA A 740 -23.57 -12.61 18.09
CA ALA A 740 -22.27 -13.26 18.09
C ALA A 740 -21.13 -12.26 17.76
N ALA A 741 -21.33 -11.35 16.80
CA ALA A 741 -20.36 -10.32 16.46
C ALA A 741 -20.05 -9.39 17.64
N VAL A 742 -21.09 -8.95 18.37
CA VAL A 742 -20.92 -8.14 19.60
C VAL A 742 -20.17 -8.92 20.67
N ALA A 743 -20.58 -10.16 20.94
CA ALA A 743 -19.97 -10.99 21.98
C ALA A 743 -18.49 -11.23 21.69
N HIS A 744 -18.17 -11.61 20.45
CA HIS A 744 -16.79 -11.83 20.02
C HIS A 744 -15.92 -10.56 20.12
N ALA A 745 -16.44 -9.40 19.74
CA ALA A 745 -15.71 -8.14 19.88
C ALA A 745 -15.46 -7.79 21.35
N LEU A 746 -16.46 -7.91 22.22
CA LEU A 746 -16.33 -7.63 23.64
C LEU A 746 -15.35 -8.60 24.33
N ASP A 747 -15.45 -9.91 24.05
CA ASP A 747 -14.54 -10.91 24.61
C ASP A 747 -13.08 -10.61 24.29
N ARG A 748 -12.80 -10.19 23.06
CA ARG A 748 -11.45 -9.81 22.63
C ARG A 748 -10.98 -8.48 23.24
N MET A 749 -11.89 -7.52 23.44
CA MET A 749 -11.57 -6.18 23.96
C MET A 749 -11.46 -6.16 25.48
N GLU A 750 -12.25 -6.94 26.21
CA GLU A 750 -12.23 -6.99 27.69
C GLU A 750 -10.90 -7.54 28.24
N LEU A 751 -10.07 -8.19 27.40
CA LEU A 751 -8.67 -8.48 27.69
C LEU A 751 -7.78 -7.22 27.72
N CYS A 752 -8.28 -6.07 27.21
CA CYS A 752 -7.65 -4.76 27.17
C CYS A 752 -8.48 -3.81 28.04
N THR A 753 -8.18 -3.65 29.27
CA THR A 753 -9.08 -3.17 30.33
C THR A 753 -9.38 -1.67 30.35
N ASP A 754 -8.60 -0.83 29.66
CA ASP A 754 -8.69 0.64 29.79
C ASP A 754 -9.48 1.33 28.66
N ASP A 755 -9.93 0.61 27.63
CA ASP A 755 -10.60 1.22 26.46
C ASP A 755 -12.11 1.36 26.65
N VAL A 756 -12.51 2.20 27.58
CA VAL A 756 -13.92 2.39 27.93
C VAL A 756 -14.76 2.99 26.79
N ALA A 757 -14.15 3.86 25.96
CA ALA A 757 -14.84 4.52 24.87
C ALA A 757 -15.27 3.53 23.77
N ARG A 758 -14.34 2.67 23.33
CA ARG A 758 -14.62 1.65 22.30
C ARG A 758 -15.52 0.55 22.84
N ILE A 759 -15.34 0.13 24.09
CA ILE A 759 -16.26 -0.80 24.78
C ILE A 759 -17.67 -0.22 24.83
N ALA A 760 -17.86 1.08 25.10
CA ALA A 760 -19.17 1.72 25.12
C ALA A 760 -19.86 1.63 23.75
N ARG A 761 -19.16 1.88 22.64
CA ARG A 761 -19.70 1.80 21.27
C ARG A 761 -20.19 0.39 20.93
N VAL A 762 -19.36 -0.64 21.16
CA VAL A 762 -19.72 -2.05 20.93
C VAL A 762 -20.89 -2.48 21.82
N THR A 763 -20.86 -2.06 23.07
CA THR A 763 -21.91 -2.36 24.04
C THR A 763 -23.26 -1.72 23.65
N ALA A 764 -23.24 -0.49 23.14
CA ALA A 764 -24.43 0.18 22.64
C ALA A 764 -25.03 -0.52 21.37
N ALA A 765 -24.17 -1.04 20.49
CA ALA A 765 -24.61 -1.90 19.40
C ALA A 765 -25.25 -3.19 19.94
N GLY A 766 -24.66 -3.82 20.96
CA GLY A 766 -25.24 -4.97 21.66
C GLY A 766 -26.61 -4.66 22.28
N MET A 767 -26.78 -3.49 22.92
CA MET A 767 -28.08 -3.05 23.44
C MET A 767 -29.15 -3.01 22.33
N ARG A 768 -28.81 -2.50 21.15
CA ARG A 768 -29.72 -2.42 20.00
C ARG A 768 -30.12 -3.80 19.52
N VAL A 769 -29.15 -4.71 19.38
CA VAL A 769 -29.38 -6.11 18.97
C VAL A 769 -30.29 -6.83 19.98
N GLU A 770 -29.98 -6.73 21.28
CA GLU A 770 -30.80 -7.38 22.31
C GLU A 770 -32.22 -6.78 22.42
N ALA A 771 -32.38 -5.49 22.17
CA ALA A 771 -33.70 -4.89 22.11
C ALA A 771 -34.53 -5.37 20.90
N ASP A 772 -33.89 -5.60 19.75
CA ASP A 772 -34.55 -6.18 18.58
C ASP A 772 -34.90 -7.65 18.83
N ILE A 773 -34.04 -8.46 19.47
CA ILE A 773 -34.33 -9.84 19.87
C ILE A 773 -35.50 -9.88 20.86
N ALA A 774 -35.50 -9.02 21.90
CA ALA A 774 -36.56 -8.94 22.86
C ALA A 774 -37.91 -8.56 22.22
N GLN A 775 -37.87 -7.65 21.24
CA GLN A 775 -39.08 -7.25 20.51
C GLN A 775 -39.61 -8.40 19.65
N ARG A 776 -38.72 -9.08 18.89
CA ARG A 776 -39.09 -10.24 18.08
C ARG A 776 -39.68 -11.37 18.96
N ALA A 777 -38.98 -11.70 20.06
CA ALA A 777 -39.44 -12.74 20.99
C ALA A 777 -40.82 -12.41 21.61
N ARG A 778 -41.08 -11.12 21.84
CA ARG A 778 -42.40 -10.63 22.31
C ARG A 778 -43.46 -10.79 21.23
N ASP A 779 -43.16 -10.44 19.99
CA ASP A 779 -44.09 -10.57 18.87
C ASP A 779 -44.44 -12.07 18.63
N LEU A 780 -43.47 -12.97 18.77
CA LEU A 780 -43.60 -14.41 18.62
C LEU A 780 -44.08 -15.11 19.89
N ARG A 781 -44.22 -14.40 21.02
CA ARG A 781 -44.57 -14.93 22.35
C ARG A 781 -43.57 -15.92 22.92
N GLU A 782 -42.30 -15.83 22.56
CA GLU A 782 -41.15 -16.61 23.06
C GLU A 782 -40.62 -16.00 24.35
N ARG A 783 -41.33 -16.23 25.46
CA ARG A 783 -41.02 -15.61 26.75
C ARG A 783 -39.60 -15.96 27.28
N PRO A 784 -39.02 -17.16 27.05
CA PRO A 784 -37.66 -17.44 27.51
C PRO A 784 -36.66 -16.52 26.82
N ASP A 785 -36.76 -16.34 25.49
CA ASP A 785 -35.81 -15.55 24.70
C ASP A 785 -35.97 -14.05 25.00
N GLU A 786 -37.20 -13.56 25.21
CA GLU A 786 -37.44 -12.20 25.69
C GLU A 786 -36.73 -11.95 27.06
N ARG A 787 -36.82 -12.90 27.98
CA ARG A 787 -36.16 -12.75 29.31
C ARG A 787 -34.64 -12.78 29.18
N ASP A 788 -34.08 -13.65 28.38
CA ASP A 788 -32.63 -13.72 28.11
C ASP A 788 -32.14 -12.39 27.51
N ALA A 789 -32.77 -11.90 26.44
CA ALA A 789 -32.40 -10.63 25.78
C ALA A 789 -32.49 -9.44 26.76
N VAL A 790 -33.55 -9.37 27.61
CA VAL A 790 -33.65 -8.31 28.63
C VAL A 790 -32.57 -8.47 29.71
N ALA A 791 -32.19 -9.70 30.09
CA ALA A 791 -31.11 -9.93 31.05
C ALA A 791 -29.76 -9.48 30.50
N ARG A 792 -29.45 -9.81 29.23
CA ARG A 792 -28.25 -9.34 28.53
C ARG A 792 -28.21 -7.83 28.37
N SER A 793 -29.34 -7.22 28.01
CA SER A 793 -29.46 -5.75 27.98
C SER A 793 -29.12 -5.08 29.32
N ARG A 794 -29.42 -5.72 30.47
CA ARG A 794 -29.03 -5.19 31.77
C ARG A 794 -27.52 -5.25 31.99
N ILE A 795 -26.86 -6.35 31.56
CA ILE A 795 -25.42 -6.49 31.64
C ILE A 795 -24.74 -5.41 30.78
N HIS A 796 -25.20 -5.24 29.54
CA HIS A 796 -24.70 -4.18 28.66
C HIS A 796 -24.92 -2.78 29.27
N MET A 797 -26.05 -2.53 29.90
CA MET A 797 -26.32 -1.24 30.57
C MET A 797 -25.37 -0.99 31.76
N GLN A 798 -24.97 -2.02 32.47
CA GLN A 798 -23.97 -1.88 33.55
C GLN A 798 -22.60 -1.48 32.97
N ARG A 799 -22.18 -2.08 31.83
CA ARG A 799 -20.95 -1.69 31.11
C ARG A 799 -21.00 -0.24 30.64
N LEU A 800 -22.13 0.20 30.04
CA LEU A 800 -22.29 1.59 29.61
C LEU A 800 -22.26 2.59 30.77
N ARG A 801 -22.81 2.24 31.90
CA ARG A 801 -22.75 3.10 33.10
C ARG A 801 -21.33 3.21 33.65
N ALA A 802 -20.60 2.11 33.69
CA ALA A 802 -19.19 2.12 34.08
C ALA A 802 -18.37 2.98 33.11
N ALA A 803 -18.54 2.81 31.81
CA ALA A 803 -17.84 3.61 30.81
C ALA A 803 -18.17 5.11 30.95
N ALA A 804 -19.43 5.49 31.13
CA ALA A 804 -19.82 6.90 31.25
C ALA A 804 -19.40 7.54 32.58
N SER A 805 -19.10 6.76 33.61
CA SER A 805 -18.59 7.31 34.87
C SER A 805 -17.13 7.71 34.83
N GLU A 806 -16.37 7.12 33.91
CA GLU A 806 -14.93 7.39 33.66
C GLU A 806 -14.72 8.20 32.36
N GLY A 807 -15.72 8.23 31.46
CA GLY A 807 -15.61 8.78 30.11
C GLY A 807 -16.19 10.18 29.95
N GLY A 808 -16.11 10.68 28.71
CA GLY A 808 -16.50 12.01 28.25
C GLY A 808 -17.92 12.11 27.68
N PRO A 809 -18.20 13.14 26.86
CA PRO A 809 -19.50 13.36 26.25
C PRO A 809 -19.96 12.22 25.34
N VAL A 810 -19.04 11.56 24.62
CA VAL A 810 -19.35 10.46 23.70
C VAL A 810 -19.90 9.24 24.48
N GLU A 811 -19.27 8.87 25.59
CA GLU A 811 -19.71 7.77 26.45
C GLU A 811 -21.08 8.07 27.11
N ARG A 812 -21.32 9.33 27.49
CA ARG A 812 -22.66 9.75 27.99
C ARG A 812 -23.72 9.63 26.89
N ALA A 813 -23.43 9.99 25.67
CA ALA A 813 -24.35 9.84 24.56
C ALA A 813 -24.69 8.36 24.30
N TRP A 814 -23.69 7.46 24.33
CA TRP A 814 -23.93 6.01 24.24
C TRP A 814 -24.69 5.46 25.42
N GLN A 815 -24.45 5.96 26.64
CA GLN A 815 -25.21 5.59 27.81
C GLN A 815 -26.69 6.00 27.67
N ALA A 816 -26.97 7.20 27.15
CA ALA A 816 -28.32 7.67 26.90
C ALA A 816 -29.07 6.78 25.88
N VAL A 817 -28.39 6.41 24.78
CA VAL A 817 -28.92 5.43 23.82
C VAL A 817 -29.19 4.09 24.49
N GLY A 818 -28.26 3.57 25.30
CA GLY A 818 -28.42 2.33 26.01
C GLY A 818 -29.61 2.35 27.00
N ALA A 819 -29.86 3.46 27.69
CA ALA A 819 -31.02 3.63 28.56
C ALA A 819 -32.35 3.55 27.80
N ALA A 820 -32.41 4.17 26.62
CA ALA A 820 -33.57 4.13 25.73
C ALA A 820 -33.80 2.73 25.16
N GLU A 821 -32.74 2.04 24.69
CA GLU A 821 -32.79 0.66 24.19
C GLU A 821 -33.20 -0.34 25.30
N LEU A 822 -32.73 -0.15 26.53
CA LEU A 822 -33.19 -1.00 27.68
C LEU A 822 -34.68 -0.85 27.95
N ALA A 823 -35.22 0.38 27.84
CA ALA A 823 -36.65 0.62 27.96
C ALA A 823 -37.43 -0.09 26.82
N ARG A 824 -36.90 -0.02 25.58
CA ARG A 824 -37.47 -0.72 24.41
C ARG A 824 -37.41 -2.25 24.59
N ALA A 825 -36.29 -2.81 25.04
CA ALA A 825 -36.16 -4.22 25.32
C ALA A 825 -37.18 -4.72 26.34
N ARG A 826 -37.57 -3.89 27.32
CA ARG A 826 -38.60 -4.18 28.29
C ARG A 826 -40.04 -3.97 27.80
N GLY A 827 -40.21 -3.62 26.53
CA GLY A 827 -41.52 -3.34 25.92
C GLY A 827 -42.17 -2.05 26.40
N ARG A 828 -41.40 -1.08 26.85
CA ARG A 828 -41.83 0.22 27.34
C ARG A 828 -40.93 1.31 26.73
N SER A 829 -40.95 1.42 25.41
CA SER A 829 -40.18 2.47 24.73
C SER A 829 -40.61 3.85 25.22
N ASP A 830 -39.67 4.62 25.78
CA ASP A 830 -39.94 5.95 26.32
C ASP A 830 -39.36 7.03 25.40
N PRO A 831 -40.22 7.84 24.76
CA PRO A 831 -39.76 8.89 23.84
C PRO A 831 -38.88 9.93 24.54
N LYS A 832 -39.03 10.18 25.83
CA LYS A 832 -38.19 11.13 26.57
C LYS A 832 -36.73 10.67 26.66
N LEU A 833 -36.48 9.35 26.76
CA LEU A 833 -35.14 8.81 26.78
C LEU A 833 -34.47 8.95 25.40
N TRP A 834 -35.21 8.72 24.31
CA TRP A 834 -34.72 8.91 22.95
C TRP A 834 -34.43 10.39 22.65
N MET A 835 -35.28 11.32 23.10
CA MET A 835 -35.04 12.76 23.00
C MET A 835 -33.83 13.21 23.82
N ALA A 836 -33.56 12.58 24.97
CA ALA A 836 -32.32 12.82 25.73
C ALA A 836 -31.09 12.35 24.95
N ALA A 837 -31.13 11.16 24.37
CA ALA A 837 -30.05 10.66 23.51
C ALA A 837 -29.81 11.56 22.28
N ALA A 838 -30.88 12.06 21.65
CA ALA A 838 -30.75 12.99 20.51
C ALA A 838 -30.05 14.29 20.92
N ARG A 839 -30.32 14.83 22.10
CA ARG A 839 -29.66 16.05 22.64
C ARG A 839 -28.18 15.82 22.93
N GLU A 840 -27.81 14.66 23.52
CA GLU A 840 -26.38 14.34 23.73
C GLU A 840 -25.60 14.29 22.40
N TRP A 841 -26.17 13.68 21.36
CA TRP A 841 -25.56 13.64 20.02
C TRP A 841 -25.49 15.01 19.34
N GLU A 842 -26.48 15.86 19.54
CA GLU A 842 -26.49 17.24 19.04
C GLU A 842 -25.38 18.07 19.68
N ALA A 843 -25.17 17.92 21.00
CA ALA A 843 -24.17 18.66 21.77
C ALA A 843 -22.73 18.38 21.28
N ILE A 844 -22.47 17.22 20.69
CA ILE A 844 -21.14 16.82 20.15
C ILE A 844 -21.10 16.79 18.61
N THR A 845 -22.12 17.36 17.96
CA THR A 845 -22.22 17.51 16.50
C THR A 845 -22.11 16.17 15.74
N ARG A 846 -23.01 15.22 16.11
CA ARG A 846 -23.13 13.91 15.46
C ARG A 846 -24.51 13.77 14.80
N PRO A 847 -24.75 14.41 13.65
CA PRO A 847 -26.08 14.52 13.06
C PRO A 847 -26.70 13.18 12.66
N PHE A 848 -25.91 12.20 12.20
CA PHE A 848 -26.43 10.88 11.84
C PHE A 848 -26.93 10.11 13.06
N GLN A 849 -26.17 10.10 14.15
CA GLN A 849 -26.58 9.43 15.39
C GLN A 849 -27.80 10.15 16.02
N ARG A 850 -27.85 11.47 15.92
CA ARG A 850 -29.02 12.26 16.31
C ARG A 850 -30.27 11.86 15.51
N ALA A 851 -30.14 11.73 14.18
CA ALA A 851 -31.26 11.33 13.32
C ALA A 851 -31.76 9.92 13.66
N ILE A 852 -30.90 8.97 13.96
CA ILE A 852 -31.27 7.62 14.44
C ILE A 852 -32.05 7.70 15.76
N ALA A 853 -31.59 8.52 16.71
CA ALA A 853 -32.28 8.70 17.99
C ALA A 853 -33.68 9.34 17.80
N LEU A 854 -33.80 10.31 16.91
CA LEU A 854 -35.09 10.95 16.55
C LEU A 854 -36.06 9.97 15.86
N TRP A 855 -35.55 9.12 14.96
CA TRP A 855 -36.32 8.03 14.34
C TRP A 855 -36.91 7.11 15.41
N ARG A 856 -36.09 6.66 16.36
CA ARG A 856 -36.56 5.83 17.48
C ARG A 856 -37.50 6.56 18.44
N ALA A 857 -37.29 7.88 18.63
CA ALA A 857 -38.25 8.72 19.37
C ALA A 857 -39.62 8.76 18.65
N THR A 858 -39.61 8.87 17.32
CA THR A 858 -40.83 8.84 16.50
C THR A 858 -41.58 7.52 16.69
N GLU A 859 -40.91 6.38 16.65
CA GLU A 859 -41.55 5.07 16.96
C GLU A 859 -42.18 5.05 18.35
N ALA A 860 -41.45 5.53 19.34
CA ALA A 860 -41.92 5.56 20.73
C ALA A 860 -43.14 6.52 20.92
N TYR A 861 -43.17 7.68 20.24
CA TYR A 861 -44.31 8.58 20.25
C TYR A 861 -45.54 7.96 19.55
N VAL A 862 -45.34 7.22 18.43
CA VAL A 862 -46.42 6.48 17.76
C VAL A 862 -46.99 5.40 18.70
N GLU A 863 -46.14 4.65 19.40
CA GLU A 863 -46.59 3.67 20.38
C GLU A 863 -47.34 4.31 21.57
N ALA A 864 -46.95 5.50 22.00
CA ALA A 864 -47.59 6.28 23.04
C ALA A 864 -48.88 6.99 22.58
N GLY A 865 -49.15 7.01 21.28
CA GLY A 865 -50.33 7.68 20.70
C GLY A 865 -50.19 9.20 20.50
N ASP A 866 -49.03 9.77 20.76
CA ASP A 866 -48.76 11.21 20.56
C ASP A 866 -48.30 11.48 19.10
N ARG A 867 -49.31 11.66 18.24
CA ARG A 867 -49.11 11.86 16.78
C ARG A 867 -48.40 13.17 16.46
N ASN A 868 -48.67 14.24 17.24
CA ASN A 868 -48.09 15.55 16.99
C ASN A 868 -46.57 15.53 17.25
N ALA A 869 -46.18 14.99 18.40
CA ALA A 869 -44.75 14.82 18.70
C ALA A 869 -44.06 13.84 17.72
N ALA A 870 -44.76 12.76 17.32
CA ALA A 870 -44.23 11.84 16.29
C ALA A 870 -44.02 12.53 14.92
N CYS A 871 -44.98 13.39 14.47
CA CYS A 871 -44.77 14.16 13.24
C CYS A 871 -43.59 15.12 13.34
N GLY A 872 -43.44 15.86 14.44
CA GLY A 872 -42.31 16.78 14.65
C GLY A 872 -40.95 16.05 14.61
N THR A 873 -40.79 14.97 15.38
CA THR A 873 -39.53 14.20 15.41
C THR A 873 -39.25 13.49 14.09
N ALA A 874 -40.28 13.02 13.37
CA ALA A 874 -40.12 12.43 12.04
C ALA A 874 -39.61 13.46 11.00
N LEU A 875 -40.16 14.68 11.01
CA LEU A 875 -39.73 15.76 10.11
C LEU A 875 -38.28 16.14 10.36
N ASP A 876 -37.90 16.36 11.66
CA ASP A 876 -36.53 16.67 12.04
C ASP A 876 -35.56 15.57 11.59
N ALA A 877 -35.92 14.30 11.81
CA ALA A 877 -35.08 13.16 11.40
C ALA A 877 -34.97 13.07 9.87
N LEU A 878 -36.06 13.28 9.12
CA LEU A 878 -36.05 13.26 7.65
C LEU A 878 -35.20 14.38 7.05
N GLU A 879 -35.30 15.60 7.61
CA GLU A 879 -34.48 16.72 7.16
C GLU A 879 -32.98 16.40 7.27
N VAL A 880 -32.55 15.94 8.43
CA VAL A 880 -31.14 15.54 8.64
C VAL A 880 -30.76 14.39 7.72
N SER A 881 -31.58 13.33 7.64
CA SER A 881 -31.25 12.12 6.84
C SER A 881 -31.12 12.43 5.34
N ARG A 882 -32.00 13.32 4.80
CA ARG A 882 -31.92 13.74 3.40
C ARG A 882 -30.69 14.57 3.11
N ARG A 883 -30.37 15.51 4.00
CA ARG A 883 -29.17 16.34 3.88
C ARG A 883 -27.90 15.48 3.86
N LEU A 884 -27.84 14.41 4.66
CA LEU A 884 -26.74 13.46 4.70
C LEU A 884 -26.72 12.50 3.51
N GLY A 885 -27.83 12.29 2.82
CA GLY A 885 -28.00 11.22 1.84
C GLY A 885 -28.17 9.83 2.46
N ALA A 886 -28.62 9.74 3.72
CA ALA A 886 -28.85 8.51 4.47
C ALA A 886 -30.15 7.81 4.02
N ARG A 887 -30.13 7.21 2.80
CA ARG A 887 -31.28 6.61 2.15
C ARG A 887 -31.98 5.57 3.03
N TRP A 888 -31.21 4.66 3.64
CA TRP A 888 -31.76 3.67 4.55
C TRP A 888 -32.66 4.30 5.64
N LEU A 889 -32.19 5.38 6.28
CA LEU A 889 -32.97 6.02 7.36
C LEU A 889 -34.17 6.79 6.82
N VAL A 890 -34.05 7.36 5.62
CA VAL A 890 -35.18 7.98 4.92
C VAL A 890 -36.26 6.94 4.61
N ASP A 891 -35.88 5.75 4.17
CA ASP A 891 -36.82 4.66 3.86
C ASP A 891 -37.52 4.15 5.13
N GLU A 892 -36.77 3.94 6.23
CA GLU A 892 -37.32 3.54 7.53
C GLU A 892 -38.32 4.58 8.08
N LEU A 893 -37.95 5.86 8.02
CA LEU A 893 -38.83 6.95 8.44
C LEU A 893 -40.08 7.05 7.57
N SER A 894 -39.93 6.89 6.26
CA SER A 894 -41.05 6.92 5.30
C SER A 894 -42.00 5.75 5.55
N ALA A 895 -41.47 4.55 5.74
CA ALA A 895 -42.25 3.37 6.06
C ALA A 895 -42.95 3.50 7.42
N LEU A 896 -42.30 4.09 8.44
CA LEU A 896 -42.90 4.35 9.73
C LEU A 896 -44.06 5.37 9.62
N ALA A 897 -43.83 6.47 8.88
CA ALA A 897 -44.84 7.51 8.64
C ALA A 897 -46.09 6.95 7.95
N GLN A 898 -45.89 6.09 6.94
CA GLN A 898 -46.99 5.45 6.21
C GLN A 898 -47.77 4.49 7.12
N ARG A 899 -47.09 3.62 7.88
CA ARG A 899 -47.73 2.70 8.83
C ARG A 899 -48.50 3.43 9.92
N ALA A 900 -47.95 4.51 10.45
CA ALA A 900 -48.55 5.31 11.51
C ALA A 900 -49.50 6.38 11.00
N ARG A 901 -49.61 6.58 9.67
CA ARG A 901 -50.40 7.63 9.01
C ARG A 901 -50.04 9.03 9.54
N LEU A 902 -48.74 9.33 9.60
CA LEU A 902 -48.28 10.65 9.98
C LEU A 902 -48.39 11.58 8.75
N GLU A 903 -48.91 12.78 8.96
CA GLU A 903 -49.01 13.80 7.91
C GLU A 903 -47.70 14.60 7.88
N LEU A 904 -46.78 14.20 7.00
CA LEU A 904 -45.48 14.85 6.86
C LEU A 904 -45.44 15.94 5.76
N GLY A 905 -46.60 16.36 5.22
CA GLY A 905 -46.73 17.39 4.17
C GLY A 905 -46.05 16.97 2.87
N GLU A 906 -45.76 17.92 1.99
CA GLU A 906 -45.02 17.67 0.72
C GLU A 906 -43.59 17.16 0.93
N ALA A 907 -43.08 17.15 2.15
CA ALA A 907 -41.81 16.59 2.50
C ALA A 907 -41.72 15.06 2.30
N ALA A 908 -42.82 14.34 2.08
CA ALA A 908 -42.88 12.90 1.86
C ALA A 908 -42.81 12.46 0.39
N GLY A 909 -42.84 13.41 -0.57
CA GLY A 909 -42.84 13.09 -2.00
C GLY A 909 -41.45 13.17 -2.63
N VAL A 910 -40.87 12.08 -2.90
CA VAL A 910 -40.05 11.57 -4.03
C VAL A 910 -39.20 10.37 -3.56
N ALA A 911 -39.79 9.22 -3.55
CA ALA A 911 -39.09 7.93 -3.72
C ALA A 911 -40.13 6.86 -4.06
N GLY A 912 -40.47 6.79 -5.32
CA GLY A 912 -41.40 5.77 -5.84
C GLY A 912 -41.31 5.76 -7.34
N ASP A 913 -40.22 5.23 -7.89
CA ASP A 913 -40.27 4.44 -9.12
C ASP A 913 -38.84 3.92 -9.38
N ASP A 914 -38.60 2.70 -9.02
CA ASP A 914 -37.75 1.74 -9.72
C ASP A 914 -37.51 0.50 -8.82
N ARG A 915 -38.52 -0.33 -8.67
CA ARG A 915 -38.32 -1.75 -8.34
C ARG A 915 -39.54 -2.55 -8.83
N SER A 916 -39.52 -2.83 -10.12
CA SER A 916 -40.25 -3.97 -10.68
C SER A 916 -39.23 -5.05 -10.98
N GLY A 917 -39.31 -6.15 -10.27
CA GLY A 917 -38.75 -7.40 -10.73
C GLY A 917 -37.69 -8.02 -9.85
N ALA A 918 -38.11 -8.81 -8.88
CA ALA A 918 -37.53 -10.12 -8.63
C ALA A 918 -38.40 -10.84 -7.58
N GLY A 919 -39.21 -11.76 -8.04
CA GLY A 919 -39.87 -12.72 -7.20
C GLY A 919 -38.86 -13.77 -6.76
N SER A 920 -38.80 -14.05 -5.49
CA SER A 920 -38.24 -15.30 -4.99
C SER A 920 -39.26 -15.92 -4.06
N ASP A 921 -39.78 -17.05 -4.52
CA ASP A 921 -40.49 -18.03 -3.69
C ASP A 921 -39.52 -18.59 -2.64
N ASP A 922 -39.70 -18.13 -1.42
CA ASP A 922 -39.22 -18.88 -0.25
C ASP A 922 -40.37 -18.88 0.77
N ALA A 923 -41.14 -19.96 0.76
CA ALA A 923 -42.24 -20.20 1.68
C ALA A 923 -41.67 -20.68 3.02
N GLY A 924 -41.10 -19.72 3.80
CA GLY A 924 -40.83 -19.96 5.20
C GLY A 924 -42.13 -20.11 5.98
N GLU A 925 -42.17 -21.06 6.94
CA GLU A 925 -43.31 -21.32 7.83
C GLU A 925 -43.73 -20.00 8.50
N ASP A 926 -45.03 -19.66 8.37
CA ASP A 926 -45.61 -18.46 8.99
C ASP A 926 -45.67 -18.62 10.54
N PRO A 927 -44.87 -17.89 11.27
CA PRO A 927 -44.73 -18.06 12.73
C PRO A 927 -46.00 -17.66 13.51
N PHE A 928 -46.98 -16.99 12.89
CA PHE A 928 -48.21 -16.53 13.51
C PHE A 928 -49.46 -17.34 13.11
N GLY A 929 -49.29 -18.32 12.22
CA GLY A 929 -50.39 -19.17 11.76
C GLY A 929 -51.45 -18.38 11.00
N LEU A 930 -51.08 -17.40 10.20
CA LEU A 930 -51.98 -16.61 9.38
C LEU A 930 -52.38 -17.41 8.13
N THR A 931 -53.64 -17.38 7.75
CA THR A 931 -54.10 -17.90 6.46
C THR A 931 -53.62 -16.98 5.32
N ASP A 932 -53.52 -17.49 4.08
CA ASP A 932 -53.15 -16.67 2.91
C ASP A 932 -54.04 -15.40 2.79
N ARG A 933 -55.32 -15.55 3.11
CA ARG A 933 -56.22 -14.41 3.09
C ARG A 933 -55.96 -13.37 4.21
N GLU A 934 -55.57 -13.88 5.37
CA GLU A 934 -55.17 -12.99 6.47
C GLU A 934 -53.85 -12.32 6.22
N ARG A 935 -52.90 -12.98 5.53
CA ARG A 935 -51.63 -12.40 5.04
C ARG A 935 -51.91 -11.25 4.03
N GLN A 936 -52.74 -11.47 3.04
CA GLN A 936 -53.15 -10.44 2.09
C GLN A 936 -53.81 -9.22 2.79
N VAL A 937 -54.67 -9.47 3.79
CA VAL A 937 -55.26 -8.39 4.58
C VAL A 937 -54.18 -7.70 5.43
N LEU A 938 -53.26 -8.45 6.02
CA LEU A 938 -52.19 -7.90 6.85
C LEU A 938 -51.21 -7.06 6.03
N ALA A 939 -50.90 -7.46 4.81
CA ALA A 939 -50.11 -6.68 3.85
C ALA A 939 -50.71 -5.30 3.62
N LEU A 940 -52.02 -5.24 3.30
CA LEU A 940 -52.73 -3.97 3.12
C LEU A 940 -52.89 -3.16 4.44
N VAL A 941 -52.92 -3.84 5.59
CA VAL A 941 -52.85 -3.19 6.90
C VAL A 941 -51.46 -2.58 7.11
N ALA A 942 -50.39 -3.24 6.70
CA ALA A 942 -49.02 -2.73 6.75
C ALA A 942 -48.82 -1.48 5.87
N GLU A 943 -49.46 -1.46 4.71
CA GLU A 943 -49.52 -0.30 3.81
C GLU A 943 -50.39 0.85 4.34
N GLY A 944 -51.05 0.65 5.46
CA GLY A 944 -51.92 1.67 6.05
C GLY A 944 -53.35 1.72 5.50
N ALA A 945 -53.78 0.81 4.63
CA ALA A 945 -55.09 0.81 3.97
C ALA A 945 -56.23 0.71 5.00
N THR A 946 -57.31 1.48 4.81
CA THR A 946 -58.55 1.40 5.66
C THR A 946 -59.34 0.14 5.33
N ASN A 947 -60.24 -0.31 6.23
CA ASN A 947 -61.07 -1.51 6.00
C ASN A 947 -61.88 -1.41 4.69
N ARG A 948 -62.32 -0.19 4.33
CA ARG A 948 -62.97 0.09 3.05
C ARG A 948 -62.02 -0.11 1.86
N GLN A 949 -60.77 0.34 1.96
CA GLN A 949 -59.75 0.14 0.92
C GLN A 949 -59.34 -1.33 0.83
N ILE A 950 -59.17 -2.02 1.96
CA ILE A 950 -58.96 -3.47 2.01
C ILE A 950 -60.11 -4.23 1.35
N GLY A 951 -61.36 -3.86 1.65
CA GLY A 951 -62.56 -4.42 1.04
C GLY A 951 -62.57 -4.22 -0.46
N ALA A 952 -62.22 -3.03 -0.94
CA ALA A 952 -62.16 -2.72 -2.38
C ALA A 952 -61.03 -3.50 -3.07
N ALA A 953 -59.85 -3.54 -2.49
CA ALA A 953 -58.65 -4.22 -3.06
C ALA A 953 -58.79 -5.74 -3.10
N LEU A 954 -59.46 -6.35 -2.12
CA LEU A 954 -59.61 -7.81 -2.01
C LEU A 954 -61.02 -8.31 -2.37
N PHE A 955 -61.83 -7.45 -2.97
CA PHE A 955 -63.24 -7.75 -3.42
C PHE A 955 -64.12 -8.34 -2.31
N MET A 956 -64.07 -7.74 -1.11
CA MET A 956 -64.89 -8.15 0.03
C MET A 956 -65.60 -6.97 0.67
N ALA A 957 -66.66 -7.25 1.41
CA ALA A 957 -67.37 -6.21 2.15
C ALA A 957 -66.49 -5.57 3.27
N GLU A 958 -66.58 -4.28 3.52
CA GLU A 958 -65.87 -3.57 4.57
C GLU A 958 -66.00 -4.24 5.94
N LYS A 959 -67.23 -4.79 6.25
CA LYS A 959 -67.47 -5.54 7.46
C LYS A 959 -66.69 -6.85 7.54
N THR A 960 -66.48 -7.51 6.40
CA THR A 960 -65.64 -8.73 6.29
C THR A 960 -64.19 -8.40 6.51
N ALA A 961 -63.68 -7.32 5.90
CA ALA A 961 -62.32 -6.83 6.14
C ALA A 961 -62.10 -6.51 7.64
N SER A 962 -63.09 -5.90 8.30
CA SER A 962 -63.02 -5.61 9.76
C SER A 962 -62.89 -6.90 10.60
N VAL A 963 -63.60 -8.00 10.19
CA VAL A 963 -63.49 -9.27 10.90
C VAL A 963 -62.10 -9.90 10.70
N HIS A 964 -61.56 -9.88 9.48
CA HIS A 964 -60.17 -10.34 9.22
C HIS A 964 -59.17 -9.54 10.03
N VAL A 965 -59.21 -8.23 10.04
CA VAL A 965 -58.36 -7.36 10.84
C VAL A 965 -58.44 -7.74 12.34
N SER A 966 -59.64 -7.94 12.87
CA SER A 966 -59.81 -8.34 14.28
C SER A 966 -59.20 -9.72 14.58
N ARG A 967 -59.34 -10.69 13.67
CA ARG A 967 -58.70 -12.02 13.80
C ARG A 967 -57.16 -11.91 13.72
N ILE A 968 -56.66 -11.12 12.82
CA ILE A 968 -55.21 -10.85 12.68
C ILE A 968 -54.66 -10.23 13.98
N LEU A 969 -55.35 -9.21 14.53
CA LEU A 969 -54.95 -8.62 15.80
C LEU A 969 -54.85 -9.64 16.94
N ALA A 970 -55.85 -10.57 16.98
CA ALA A 970 -55.88 -11.64 17.99
C ALA A 970 -54.73 -12.66 17.78
N LYS A 971 -54.49 -13.07 16.52
CA LYS A 971 -53.41 -14.01 16.17
C LYS A 971 -52.02 -13.41 16.44
N LEU A 972 -51.81 -12.15 16.06
CA LEU A 972 -50.56 -11.42 16.36
C LEU A 972 -50.44 -11.02 17.83
N GLY A 973 -51.49 -11.13 18.65
CA GLY A 973 -51.48 -10.74 20.07
C GLY A 973 -51.35 -9.23 20.31
N VAL A 974 -51.80 -8.41 19.37
CA VAL A 974 -51.66 -6.96 19.44
C VAL A 974 -53.03 -6.28 19.61
N ARG A 975 -53.04 -5.06 20.15
CA ARG A 975 -54.25 -4.34 20.50
C ARG A 975 -54.69 -3.30 19.44
N SER A 976 -53.81 -2.96 18.50
CA SER A 976 -54.09 -1.95 17.48
C SER A 976 -53.61 -2.36 16.11
N ARG A 977 -54.25 -1.80 15.06
CA ARG A 977 -53.78 -2.04 13.69
C ARG A 977 -52.39 -1.49 13.38
N THR A 978 -51.98 -0.41 14.04
CA THR A 978 -50.62 0.14 13.97
C THR A 978 -49.61 -0.83 14.52
N GLN A 979 -49.94 -1.52 15.63
CA GLN A 979 -49.09 -2.58 16.17
C GLN A 979 -49.04 -3.80 15.21
N ALA A 980 -50.17 -4.19 14.59
CA ALA A 980 -50.19 -5.26 13.61
C ALA A 980 -49.32 -4.89 12.36
N ALA A 981 -49.41 -3.66 11.88
CA ALA A 981 -48.59 -3.16 10.80
C ALA A 981 -47.11 -3.19 11.16
N ALA A 982 -46.75 -2.80 12.39
CA ALA A 982 -45.36 -2.86 12.86
C ALA A 982 -44.86 -4.30 12.99
N VAL A 983 -45.69 -5.26 13.40
CA VAL A 983 -45.32 -6.70 13.43
C VAL A 983 -45.14 -7.20 11.98
N ALA A 984 -46.05 -6.89 11.07
CA ALA A 984 -45.95 -7.28 9.67
C ALA A 984 -44.63 -6.80 9.03
N HIS A 985 -44.27 -5.55 9.27
CA HIS A 985 -43.03 -4.94 8.77
C HIS A 985 -41.78 -5.60 9.33
N ARG A 986 -41.75 -5.82 10.67
CA ARG A 986 -40.61 -6.47 11.35
C ARG A 986 -40.36 -7.92 10.87
N HIS A 987 -41.43 -8.62 10.48
CA HIS A 987 -41.35 -10.04 10.10
C HIS A 987 -41.58 -10.27 8.59
N HIS A 988 -41.58 -9.20 7.77
CA HIS A 988 -41.80 -9.26 6.32
C HIS A 988 -43.04 -10.09 5.90
N LEU A 989 -44.15 -9.92 6.61
CA LEU A 989 -45.40 -10.64 6.40
C LEU A 989 -46.34 -9.95 5.42
N GLY A 990 -45.87 -8.94 4.71
CA GLY A 990 -46.69 -8.13 3.80
C GLY A 990 -46.09 -7.98 2.43
#